data_0d33e2ad9ee4ff000f933c869c97e37d
#
_entry.id   0d33e2ad9ee4ff000f933c869c97e37d
#
_cell.length_a   1.000
_cell.length_b   1.000
_cell.length_c   1.000
_cell.angle_alpha   90.00
_cell.angle_beta   90.00
_cell.angle_gamma   90.00
#
_symmetry.space_group_name_H-M   'P 1'
#
loop_
_entity.id
_entity.type
_entity.pdbx_description
1 polymer ?
#
loop_
_entity_poly.entity_id
_entity_poly.type
_entity_poly.pdbx_seq_one_letter_code
_entity_poly.pdbx_strand_id
1 'polypeptide(L)'
;MNLRWSILGLGLGAFGLAVVQLAGVLEITLDQALLTVVGGMLLLAAFNSFSRRQQERSVFETPDPEHRATVPVPGHSLRETVNQFRRERYDFTSGSQRIHEGLHGAAVAVLTRFEGLSNEQAVERIEAGTWTDDEYAAAYLSPTLEVEERPWQDRVAAFLDRETSFRQYVRRTTAAIATIGYGGLGDRRLPKEIPQYDPEEFENVRPRTTDLETEGVVERTDRQTGYWTGVGGLALVAIGLGVLSQTPGVVLAGVIGVGYAGFAHLSRPAVPEISLERTLSVTDPEPGDEVEVTVTITNESGSFLPDLRVVDGVPPGLAVVEGVARIGTSLRPEDAVSLTYTVTARRGTHDFDPALVLTRNLARSTERTFHVASDTTVVAKPTLRPLVTDVPLQAAAAGFAGQLTTAESGEGLQFHSVREYRRNDPLNRIDWNRHARSGELATLEFHEERAARVLILIDARKTAYLAPEPDAPHAVDRSVEAAGRIAASLLDAGDTVGLAALGPVERDSNHQLRLQDTCWLAPSSGPHHRMQLRSLLATHPQFSTEPPATDTQWRAQLRMIRRRLGSETQIVFLSPLCDGGAIRTVRRLTARGHALTVISPDTTAERTTSQQLARVGRRIRRFDLQRAGVPVIDWPADDTIDEGIARANAGGGR
;
A
#
# COMPACT_ATOMS: atom_id res chain seq x y z
N MET A 1 -42.54 3.90 18.79
CA MET A 1 -42.83 2.48 19.11
C MET A 1 -44.32 2.16 19.11
N ASN A 2 -45.20 3.07 19.51
CA ASN A 2 -46.64 2.79 19.71
C ASN A 2 -47.52 2.71 18.46
N LEU A 3 -47.19 3.39 17.36
CA LEU A 3 -48.02 3.42 16.13
C LEU A 3 -47.95 2.11 15.30
N ARG A 4 -46.83 1.41 15.36
CA ARG A 4 -46.63 0.13 14.65
C ARG A 4 -47.47 -1.00 15.22
N TRP A 5 -47.57 -1.07 16.52
CA TRP A 5 -48.39 -2.07 17.25
C TRP A 5 -49.90 -1.81 17.09
N SER A 6 -50.31 -0.55 16.97
CA SER A 6 -51.70 -0.19 16.72
C SER A 6 -52.16 -0.59 15.30
N ILE A 7 -51.31 -0.43 14.29
CA ILE A 7 -51.60 -0.84 12.92
C ILE A 7 -51.64 -2.37 12.78
N LEU A 8 -50.74 -3.07 13.47
CA LEU A 8 -50.70 -4.53 13.51
C LEU A 8 -51.90 -5.09 14.26
N GLY A 9 -52.31 -4.45 15.35
CA GLY A 9 -53.50 -4.79 16.13
C GLY A 9 -54.79 -4.59 15.34
N LEU A 10 -54.91 -3.49 14.57
CA LEU A 10 -56.03 -3.23 13.67
C LEU A 10 -56.09 -4.22 12.52
N GLY A 11 -54.95 -4.58 11.92
CA GLY A 11 -54.86 -5.60 10.85
C GLY A 11 -55.25 -6.99 11.35
N LEU A 12 -54.75 -7.41 12.53
CA LEU A 12 -55.10 -8.69 13.14
C LEU A 12 -56.55 -8.73 13.61
N GLY A 13 -57.09 -7.62 14.10
CA GLY A 13 -58.52 -7.50 14.45
C GLY A 13 -59.44 -7.61 13.24
N ALA A 14 -59.10 -6.93 12.14
CA ALA A 14 -59.80 -7.06 10.85
C ALA A 14 -59.70 -8.49 10.25
N PHE A 15 -58.51 -9.12 10.41
CA PHE A 15 -58.31 -10.52 10.04
C PHE A 15 -59.18 -11.47 10.84
N GLY A 16 -59.23 -11.33 12.17
CA GLY A 16 -60.09 -12.12 13.04
C GLY A 16 -61.58 -11.99 12.68
N LEU A 17 -62.02 -10.76 12.43
CA LEU A 17 -63.42 -10.49 12.00
C LEU A 17 -63.71 -11.09 10.62
N ALA A 18 -62.82 -11.00 9.64
CA ALA A 18 -62.98 -11.58 8.31
C ALA A 18 -63.04 -13.11 8.34
N VAL A 19 -62.18 -13.75 9.16
CA VAL A 19 -62.18 -15.21 9.36
C VAL A 19 -63.48 -15.70 10.03
N VAL A 20 -63.96 -14.98 11.06
CA VAL A 20 -65.21 -15.31 11.76
C VAL A 20 -66.43 -15.13 10.86
N GLN A 21 -66.45 -14.11 9.99
CA GLN A 21 -67.48 -13.89 9.01
C GLN A 21 -67.46 -14.94 7.86
N LEU A 22 -66.26 -15.33 7.39
CA LEU A 22 -66.10 -16.37 6.38
C LEU A 22 -66.46 -17.78 6.90
N ALA A 23 -66.27 -18.02 8.21
CA ALA A 23 -66.64 -19.24 8.90
C ALA A 23 -68.12 -19.35 9.20
N GLY A 24 -68.92 -18.34 8.87
CA GLY A 24 -70.36 -18.36 9.09
C GLY A 24 -70.78 -18.35 10.58
N VAL A 25 -69.88 -18.04 11.49
CA VAL A 25 -70.09 -18.11 12.96
C VAL A 25 -70.81 -16.88 13.48
N LEU A 26 -70.76 -15.73 12.77
CA LEU A 26 -71.44 -14.48 13.15
C LEU A 26 -71.96 -13.77 11.88
N GLU A 27 -73.31 -13.66 11.74
CA GLU A 27 -73.95 -12.76 10.78
C GLU A 27 -73.92 -11.34 11.34
N ILE A 28 -72.82 -10.59 11.10
CA ILE A 28 -72.75 -9.16 11.47
C ILE A 28 -73.19 -8.39 10.24
N THR A 29 -74.39 -7.82 10.27
CA THR A 29 -74.86 -6.81 9.29
C THR A 29 -74.16 -5.50 9.60
N LEU A 30 -72.98 -5.29 9.06
CA LEU A 30 -72.26 -4.02 9.16
C LEU A 30 -72.91 -2.96 8.25
N ASP A 31 -73.30 -1.84 8.80
CA ASP A 31 -73.84 -0.71 8.07
C ASP A 31 -72.84 -0.25 6.97
N GLN A 32 -73.33 0.01 5.75
CA GLN A 32 -72.53 0.43 4.59
C GLN A 32 -71.64 1.65 4.91
N ALA A 33 -72.11 2.54 5.77
CA ALA A 33 -71.35 3.71 6.24
C ALA A 33 -70.09 3.30 7.04
N LEU A 34 -70.20 2.30 7.90
CA LEU A 34 -69.08 1.81 8.70
C LEU A 34 -68.02 1.09 7.82
N LEU A 35 -68.45 0.33 6.82
CA LEU A 35 -67.56 -0.30 5.84
C LEU A 35 -66.78 0.73 5.01
N THR A 36 -67.45 1.83 4.63
CA THR A 36 -66.79 2.92 3.88
C THR A 36 -65.73 3.64 4.72
N VAL A 37 -66.03 3.89 6.00
CA VAL A 37 -65.08 4.53 6.93
C VAL A 37 -63.89 3.63 7.21
N VAL A 38 -64.08 2.34 7.44
CA VAL A 38 -63.00 1.37 7.65
C VAL A 38 -62.14 1.23 6.39
N GLY A 39 -62.74 1.10 5.20
CA GLY A 39 -62.03 1.07 3.93
C GLY A 39 -61.22 2.35 3.69
N GLY A 40 -61.78 3.51 3.97
CA GLY A 40 -61.07 4.79 3.89
C GLY A 40 -59.88 4.91 4.84
N MET A 41 -60.05 4.46 6.10
CA MET A 41 -58.94 4.42 7.07
C MET A 41 -57.81 3.49 6.64
N LEU A 42 -58.16 2.32 6.08
CA LEU A 42 -57.14 1.38 5.55
C LEU A 42 -56.40 1.97 4.37
N LEU A 43 -57.07 2.70 3.47
CA LEU A 43 -56.40 3.41 2.36
C LEU A 43 -55.48 4.53 2.83
N LEU A 44 -55.89 5.30 3.85
CA LEU A 44 -55.04 6.33 4.48
C LEU A 44 -53.81 5.70 5.16
N ALA A 45 -54.00 4.60 5.88
CA ALA A 45 -52.88 3.85 6.49
C ALA A 45 -51.93 3.28 5.44
N ALA A 46 -52.45 2.82 4.30
CA ALA A 46 -51.67 2.34 3.16
C ALA A 46 -50.88 3.46 2.52
N PHE A 47 -51.48 4.63 2.31
CA PHE A 47 -50.80 5.81 1.75
C PHE A 47 -49.64 6.26 2.64
N ASN A 48 -49.84 6.30 3.95
CA ASN A 48 -48.76 6.58 4.92
C ASN A 48 -47.65 5.53 4.89
N SER A 49 -48.00 4.25 4.71
CA SER A 49 -47.02 3.18 4.52
C SER A 49 -46.22 3.30 3.21
N PHE A 50 -46.88 3.76 2.13
CA PHE A 50 -46.25 3.94 0.84
C PHE A 50 -45.31 5.15 0.78
N SER A 51 -45.66 6.25 1.45
CA SER A 51 -44.80 7.43 1.58
C SER A 51 -43.46 7.14 2.25
N ARG A 52 -43.38 6.06 3.05
CA ARG A 52 -42.13 5.59 3.67
C ARG A 52 -41.28 4.69 2.76
N ARG A 53 -41.78 4.32 1.58
CA ARG A 53 -41.07 3.46 0.61
C ARG A 53 -39.93 4.18 -0.11
N GLN A 54 -39.83 5.51 0.00
CA GLN A 54 -38.72 6.30 -0.54
C GLN A 54 -37.43 6.23 0.28
N GLN A 55 -37.42 5.50 1.41
CA GLN A 55 -36.17 5.17 2.10
C GLN A 55 -35.44 4.10 1.28
N GLU A 56 -34.22 4.42 0.89
CA GLU A 56 -33.33 3.54 0.13
C GLU A 56 -33.21 2.18 0.83
N ARG A 57 -33.25 1.11 0.05
CA ARG A 57 -32.92 -0.23 0.51
C ARG A 57 -31.46 -0.23 0.93
N SER A 58 -31.18 -0.31 2.21
CA SER A 58 -29.84 -0.40 2.70
C SER A 58 -29.51 -1.87 3.00
N VAL A 59 -28.83 -2.50 2.06
CA VAL A 59 -28.22 -3.82 2.23
C VAL A 59 -26.75 -3.60 2.54
N PHE A 60 -26.19 -4.37 3.45
CA PHE A 60 -24.76 -4.35 3.70
C PHE A 60 -24.02 -4.93 2.48
N GLU A 61 -23.14 -4.14 1.89
CA GLU A 61 -22.22 -4.62 0.87
C GLU A 61 -21.08 -5.36 1.56
N THR A 62 -20.92 -6.61 1.21
CA THR A 62 -19.83 -7.46 1.71
C THR A 62 -18.52 -6.94 1.14
N PRO A 63 -17.49 -6.66 1.98
CA PRO A 63 -16.19 -6.29 1.49
C PRO A 63 -15.59 -7.40 0.62
N ASP A 64 -14.67 -7.03 -0.26
CA ASP A 64 -13.94 -7.96 -1.10
C ASP A 64 -12.57 -8.26 -0.44
N PRO A 65 -12.41 -9.44 0.18
CA PRO A 65 -11.19 -9.82 0.88
C PRO A 65 -10.09 -10.31 -0.06
N GLU A 66 -10.42 -10.57 -1.33
CA GLU A 66 -9.47 -11.11 -2.30
C GLU A 66 -8.52 -10.04 -2.88
N HIS A 67 -8.79 -8.76 -2.66
CA HIS A 67 -7.98 -7.66 -3.17
C HIS A 67 -6.89 -7.22 -2.19
N ARG A 68 -5.68 -7.12 -2.71
CA ARG A 68 -4.54 -6.53 -1.99
C ARG A 68 -4.78 -5.05 -1.69
N ALA A 69 -4.21 -4.58 -0.58
CA ALA A 69 -4.05 -3.15 -0.38
C ALA A 69 -3.18 -2.57 -1.50
N THR A 70 -3.73 -1.61 -2.24
CA THR A 70 -3.00 -0.94 -3.32
C THR A 70 -1.92 -0.03 -2.75
N VAL A 71 -0.76 0.00 -3.42
CA VAL A 71 0.38 0.82 -3.02
C VAL A 71 0.43 2.10 -3.86
N PRO A 72 0.75 3.27 -3.26
CA PRO A 72 0.84 4.51 -4.02
C PRO A 72 1.92 4.46 -5.10
N VAL A 73 1.56 4.94 -6.30
CA VAL A 73 2.49 5.10 -7.44
C VAL A 73 3.03 6.53 -7.44
N PRO A 74 4.35 6.75 -7.61
CA PRO A 74 4.90 8.10 -7.73
C PRO A 74 4.25 8.88 -8.87
N GLY A 75 3.79 10.10 -8.59
CA GLY A 75 3.11 10.91 -9.59
C GLY A 75 1.60 10.64 -9.69
N HIS A 76 1.02 9.94 -8.74
CA HIS A 76 -0.42 9.77 -8.63
C HIS A 76 -1.17 11.13 -8.62
N SER A 77 -0.64 12.12 -7.93
CA SER A 77 -1.15 13.49 -7.92
C SER A 77 -0.15 14.47 -8.53
N LEU A 78 -0.56 15.16 -9.62
CA LEU A 78 0.27 16.22 -10.21
C LEU A 78 0.61 17.31 -9.19
N ARG A 79 -0.35 17.67 -8.34
CA ARG A 79 -0.18 18.68 -7.30
C ARG A 79 0.92 18.30 -6.31
N GLU A 80 0.99 17.05 -5.92
CA GLU A 80 2.00 16.55 -5.00
C GLU A 80 3.38 16.49 -5.68
N THR A 81 3.41 15.97 -6.92
CA THR A 81 4.64 15.88 -7.73
C THR A 81 5.27 17.24 -7.96
N VAL A 82 4.47 18.23 -8.35
CA VAL A 82 4.92 19.60 -8.60
C VAL A 82 5.42 20.29 -7.32
N ASN A 83 4.82 20.01 -6.18
CA ASN A 83 5.26 20.56 -4.90
C ASN A 83 6.70 20.14 -4.53
N GLN A 84 7.22 19.05 -5.09
CA GLN A 84 8.61 18.61 -4.85
C GLN A 84 9.65 19.56 -5.46
N PHE A 85 9.29 20.35 -6.47
CA PHE A 85 10.17 21.30 -7.17
C PHE A 85 10.06 22.72 -6.63
N ARG A 86 9.12 23.01 -5.73
CA ARG A 86 8.99 24.35 -5.12
C ARG A 86 10.15 24.64 -4.17
N ARG A 87 10.72 25.83 -4.28
CA ARG A 87 11.80 26.31 -3.40
C ARG A 87 11.27 26.77 -2.03
N GLU A 88 10.09 27.40 -2.00
CA GLU A 88 9.47 27.95 -0.81
C GLU A 88 8.13 27.27 -0.51
N ARG A 89 7.84 27.04 0.76
CA ARG A 89 6.61 26.42 1.25
C ARG A 89 5.72 27.44 1.96
N TYR A 90 5.25 28.45 1.25
CA TYR A 90 4.21 29.33 1.78
C TYR A 90 2.83 28.74 1.48
N ASP A 91 2.04 28.53 2.54
CA ASP A 91 0.71 27.89 2.44
C ASP A 91 -0.41 28.79 1.88
N PHE A 92 -0.15 30.09 1.73
CA PHE A 92 -1.17 31.08 1.37
C PHE A 92 -1.35 31.30 -0.14
N THR A 93 -0.67 30.55 -1.01
CA THR A 93 -0.80 30.69 -2.46
C THR A 93 -1.95 29.86 -3.02
N SER A 94 -2.63 30.37 -4.06
CA SER A 94 -3.69 29.64 -4.78
C SER A 94 -3.18 28.31 -5.37
N GLY A 95 -4.08 27.35 -5.60
CA GLY A 95 -3.70 26.05 -6.17
C GLY A 95 -3.02 26.15 -7.53
N SER A 96 -3.48 27.09 -8.39
CA SER A 96 -2.90 27.34 -9.71
C SER A 96 -1.50 27.94 -9.63
N GLN A 97 -1.27 28.87 -8.71
CA GLN A 97 0.04 29.48 -8.51
C GLN A 97 1.06 28.46 -7.99
N ARG A 98 0.63 27.54 -7.11
CA ARG A 98 1.50 26.43 -6.64
C ARG A 98 1.93 25.52 -7.78
N ILE A 99 1.04 25.21 -8.71
CA ILE A 99 1.36 24.40 -9.89
C ILE A 99 2.33 25.14 -10.80
N HIS A 100 2.09 26.43 -11.06
CA HIS A 100 2.98 27.26 -11.87
C HIS A 100 4.40 27.34 -11.28
N GLU A 101 4.55 27.69 -10.00
CA GLU A 101 5.85 27.76 -9.31
C GLU A 101 6.61 26.43 -9.35
N GLY A 102 5.90 25.33 -9.18
CA GLY A 102 6.53 24.01 -9.19
C GLY A 102 6.95 23.59 -10.60
N LEU A 103 6.16 23.83 -11.64
CA LEU A 103 6.54 23.56 -13.02
C LEU A 103 7.70 24.47 -13.47
N HIS A 104 7.70 25.73 -13.08
CA HIS A 104 8.83 26.63 -13.30
C HIS A 104 10.10 26.10 -12.62
N GLY A 105 10.00 25.68 -11.35
CA GLY A 105 11.11 25.07 -10.64
C GLY A 105 11.62 23.76 -11.30
N ALA A 106 10.71 22.94 -11.84
CA ALA A 106 11.05 21.73 -12.57
C ALA A 106 11.75 22.03 -13.90
N ALA A 107 11.27 23.04 -14.66
CA ALA A 107 11.90 23.48 -15.90
C ALA A 107 13.32 24.01 -15.65
N VAL A 108 13.51 24.90 -14.66
CA VAL A 108 14.85 25.35 -14.26
C VAL A 108 15.74 24.16 -13.88
N ALA A 109 15.20 23.18 -13.15
CA ALA A 109 15.96 22.02 -12.71
C ALA A 109 16.43 21.15 -13.87
N VAL A 110 15.61 20.90 -14.89
CA VAL A 110 16.02 20.10 -16.06
C VAL A 110 16.99 20.85 -16.97
N LEU A 111 16.77 22.14 -17.22
CA LEU A 111 17.65 22.97 -18.03
C LEU A 111 19.08 23.07 -17.43
N THR A 112 19.15 23.30 -16.12
CA THR A 112 20.46 23.42 -15.43
C THR A 112 21.21 22.10 -15.36
N ARG A 113 20.53 20.96 -15.27
CA ARG A 113 21.19 19.66 -15.07
C ARG A 113 21.47 18.90 -16.36
N PHE A 114 20.59 19.04 -17.33
CA PHE A 114 20.67 18.26 -18.57
C PHE A 114 21.12 19.07 -19.79
N GLU A 115 20.86 20.39 -19.79
CA GLU A 115 21.38 21.27 -20.84
C GLU A 115 22.62 22.07 -20.39
N GLY A 116 23.04 21.95 -19.14
CA GLY A 116 24.26 22.59 -18.63
C GLY A 116 24.17 24.11 -18.43
N LEU A 117 22.97 24.69 -18.43
CA LEU A 117 22.78 26.11 -18.22
C LEU A 117 23.02 26.54 -16.76
N SER A 118 23.47 27.80 -16.55
CA SER A 118 23.43 28.38 -15.21
C SER A 118 21.97 28.61 -14.78
N ASN A 119 21.75 28.79 -13.48
CA ASN A 119 20.39 29.08 -12.97
C ASN A 119 19.79 30.35 -13.56
N GLU A 120 20.62 31.38 -13.76
CA GLU A 120 20.24 32.66 -14.36
C GLU A 120 19.87 32.51 -15.84
N GLN A 121 20.69 31.79 -16.61
CA GLN A 121 20.44 31.49 -18.01
C GLN A 121 19.19 30.64 -18.21
N ALA A 122 18.92 29.68 -17.33
CA ALA A 122 17.72 28.87 -17.38
C ALA A 122 16.44 29.70 -17.14
N VAL A 123 16.49 30.61 -16.16
CA VAL A 123 15.37 31.54 -15.89
C VAL A 123 15.15 32.48 -17.07
N GLU A 124 16.22 33.11 -17.58
CA GLU A 124 16.14 34.01 -18.74
C GLU A 124 15.52 33.31 -19.98
N ARG A 125 15.93 32.04 -20.23
CA ARG A 125 15.41 31.24 -21.34
C ARG A 125 13.94 30.87 -21.16
N ILE A 126 13.50 30.64 -19.93
CA ILE A 126 12.09 30.38 -19.60
C ILE A 126 11.27 31.67 -19.78
N GLU A 127 11.74 32.79 -19.27
CA GLU A 127 11.06 34.09 -19.41
C GLU A 127 10.96 34.53 -20.86
N ALA A 128 11.98 34.28 -21.66
CA ALA A 128 11.99 34.54 -23.10
C ALA A 128 11.12 33.53 -23.91
N GLY A 129 10.66 32.43 -23.27
CA GLY A 129 9.86 31.40 -23.92
C GLY A 129 10.60 30.50 -24.90
N THR A 130 11.94 30.51 -24.88
CA THR A 130 12.80 29.76 -25.83
C THR A 130 13.33 28.43 -25.26
N TRP A 131 12.79 27.99 -24.14
CA TRP A 131 13.20 26.76 -23.47
C TRP A 131 12.59 25.49 -24.05
N THR A 132 11.54 25.62 -24.88
CA THR A 132 10.84 24.51 -25.54
C THR A 132 10.24 24.97 -26.86
N ASP A 133 10.04 24.03 -27.79
CA ASP A 133 9.36 24.26 -29.06
C ASP A 133 7.82 24.23 -28.93
N ASP A 134 7.28 23.82 -27.79
CA ASP A 134 5.84 23.82 -27.55
C ASP A 134 5.37 25.22 -27.10
N GLU A 135 4.63 25.91 -27.99
CA GLU A 135 4.14 27.28 -27.78
C GLU A 135 3.29 27.43 -26.51
N TYR A 136 2.46 26.43 -26.18
CA TYR A 136 1.62 26.45 -24.97
C TYR A 136 2.44 26.29 -23.70
N ALA A 137 3.44 25.41 -23.73
CA ALA A 137 4.36 25.23 -22.62
C ALA A 137 5.25 26.45 -22.40
N ALA A 138 5.73 27.06 -23.50
CA ALA A 138 6.52 28.29 -23.46
C ALA A 138 5.71 29.45 -22.85
N ALA A 139 4.51 29.69 -23.34
CA ALA A 139 3.65 30.76 -22.85
C ALA A 139 3.14 30.56 -21.42
N TYR A 140 2.96 29.33 -20.96
CA TYR A 140 2.52 29.07 -19.59
C TYR A 140 3.53 29.51 -18.53
N LEU A 141 4.82 29.37 -18.80
CA LEU A 141 5.90 29.73 -17.88
C LEU A 141 6.49 31.12 -18.16
N SER A 142 6.31 31.68 -19.36
CA SER A 142 6.80 33.01 -19.72
C SER A 142 5.79 34.10 -19.32
N PRO A 143 6.22 35.19 -18.66
CA PRO A 143 5.36 36.32 -18.36
C PRO A 143 5.08 37.21 -19.58
N THR A 144 5.82 37.02 -20.68
CA THR A 144 5.81 37.95 -21.84
C THR A 144 5.13 37.40 -23.08
N LEU A 145 4.89 36.07 -23.15
CA LEU A 145 4.29 35.41 -24.30
C LEU A 145 2.78 35.22 -24.11
N GLU A 146 2.02 35.74 -25.09
CA GLU A 146 0.60 35.44 -25.24
C GLU A 146 0.43 34.46 -26.41
N VAL A 147 -0.32 33.37 -26.22
CA VAL A 147 -0.67 32.45 -27.30
C VAL A 147 -1.81 33.08 -28.13
N GLU A 148 -1.66 33.13 -29.45
CA GLU A 148 -2.74 33.56 -30.35
C GLU A 148 -4.04 32.78 -30.10
N GLU A 149 -5.19 33.44 -30.27
CA GLU A 149 -6.50 32.83 -30.04
C GLU A 149 -6.66 31.52 -30.85
N ARG A 150 -7.07 30.47 -30.17
CA ARG A 150 -7.28 29.15 -30.79
C ARG A 150 -8.18 29.20 -32.02
N PRO A 151 -7.86 28.44 -33.09
CA PRO A 151 -8.80 28.12 -34.14
C PRO A 151 -10.10 27.58 -33.55
N TRP A 152 -11.23 27.95 -34.11
CA TRP A 152 -12.56 27.55 -33.61
C TRP A 152 -12.72 26.02 -33.51
N GLN A 153 -12.00 25.25 -34.35
CA GLN A 153 -11.97 23.78 -34.35
C GLN A 153 -11.41 23.20 -33.02
N ASP A 154 -10.32 23.78 -32.49
CA ASP A 154 -9.72 23.36 -31.22
C ASP A 154 -10.59 23.77 -30.02
N ARG A 155 -11.36 24.83 -30.13
CA ARG A 155 -12.35 25.25 -29.12
C ARG A 155 -13.50 24.25 -29.02
N VAL A 156 -13.95 23.71 -30.16
CA VAL A 156 -15.00 22.68 -30.21
C VAL A 156 -14.48 21.34 -29.67
N ALA A 157 -13.27 20.94 -30.04
CA ALA A 157 -12.63 19.72 -29.51
C ALA A 157 -12.45 19.80 -28.00
N ALA A 158 -11.93 20.91 -27.46
CA ALA A 158 -11.78 21.12 -26.02
C ALA A 158 -13.12 21.15 -25.26
N PHE A 159 -14.18 21.61 -25.90
CA PHE A 159 -15.54 21.58 -25.33
C PHE A 159 -16.10 20.16 -25.29
N LEU A 160 -15.83 19.33 -26.29
CA LEU A 160 -16.24 17.93 -26.33
C LEU A 160 -15.46 17.07 -25.31
N ASP A 161 -14.15 17.32 -25.13
CA ASP A 161 -13.29 16.61 -24.19
C ASP A 161 -13.42 17.11 -22.74
N ARG A 162 -14.25 18.11 -22.45
CA ARG A 162 -14.40 18.74 -21.12
C ARG A 162 -13.08 19.20 -20.49
N GLU A 163 -12.00 19.34 -21.26
CA GLU A 163 -10.70 19.78 -20.77
C GLU A 163 -10.66 21.31 -20.67
N THR A 164 -10.38 21.83 -19.47
CA THR A 164 -10.18 23.27 -19.28
C THR A 164 -8.84 23.69 -19.88
N SER A 165 -8.77 24.93 -20.42
CA SER A 165 -7.51 25.49 -20.96
C SER A 165 -6.35 25.37 -20.00
N PHE A 166 -6.60 25.55 -18.70
CA PHE A 166 -5.60 25.40 -17.65
C PHE A 166 -4.99 23.99 -17.61
N ARG A 167 -5.82 22.93 -17.68
CA ARG A 167 -5.33 21.54 -17.68
C ARG A 167 -4.46 21.26 -18.90
N GLN A 168 -4.82 21.77 -20.05
CA GLN A 168 -4.04 21.60 -21.28
C GLN A 168 -2.67 22.27 -21.19
N TYR A 169 -2.61 23.53 -20.70
CA TYR A 169 -1.35 24.23 -20.48
C TYR A 169 -0.43 23.46 -19.51
N VAL A 170 -0.96 23.04 -18.38
CA VAL A 170 -0.22 22.27 -17.38
C VAL A 170 0.29 20.95 -17.95
N ARG A 171 -0.54 20.22 -18.70
CA ARG A 171 -0.17 18.94 -19.32
C ARG A 171 0.96 19.12 -20.35
N ARG A 172 0.83 20.10 -21.27
CA ARG A 172 1.88 20.36 -22.27
C ARG A 172 3.18 20.82 -21.65
N THR A 173 3.13 21.70 -20.66
CA THR A 173 4.32 22.13 -19.93
C THR A 173 5.02 20.97 -19.22
N THR A 174 4.24 20.08 -18.59
CA THR A 174 4.80 18.89 -17.95
C THR A 174 5.45 17.95 -18.96
N ALA A 175 4.82 17.75 -20.13
CA ALA A 175 5.37 16.92 -21.20
C ALA A 175 6.66 17.53 -21.77
N ALA A 176 6.72 18.84 -21.98
CA ALA A 176 7.93 19.53 -22.44
C ALA A 176 9.09 19.38 -21.43
N ILE A 177 8.82 19.55 -20.13
CA ILE A 177 9.81 19.31 -19.08
C ILE A 177 10.29 17.86 -19.08
N ALA A 178 9.36 16.90 -19.24
CA ALA A 178 9.70 15.49 -19.32
C ALA A 178 10.58 15.19 -20.55
N THR A 179 10.30 15.78 -21.70
CA THR A 179 11.09 15.62 -22.92
C THR A 179 12.56 16.01 -22.71
N ILE A 180 12.82 17.16 -22.08
CA ILE A 180 14.19 17.59 -21.73
C ILE A 180 14.82 16.63 -20.72
N GLY A 181 14.08 16.26 -19.67
CA GLY A 181 14.55 15.35 -18.63
C GLY A 181 14.91 13.95 -19.16
N TYR A 182 14.17 13.44 -20.14
CA TYR A 182 14.44 12.15 -20.80
C TYR A 182 15.59 12.25 -21.80
N GLY A 183 15.63 13.32 -22.61
CA GLY A 183 16.69 13.53 -23.61
C GLY A 183 18.07 13.75 -22.98
N GLY A 184 18.12 14.44 -21.83
CA GLY A 184 19.38 14.73 -21.13
C GLY A 184 20.11 13.52 -20.53
N LEU A 185 19.45 12.36 -20.42
CA LEU A 185 20.05 11.12 -19.91
C LEU A 185 20.21 10.02 -21.00
N GLY A 186 20.07 10.38 -22.26
CA GLY A 186 20.25 9.44 -23.38
C GLY A 186 19.16 8.37 -23.53
N ASP A 187 18.11 8.44 -22.76
CA ASP A 187 16.99 7.50 -22.80
C ASP A 187 15.97 7.97 -23.84
N ARG A 188 16.07 7.44 -25.06
CA ARG A 188 15.32 7.87 -26.24
C ARG A 188 13.86 7.36 -26.32
N ARG A 189 13.35 6.72 -25.29
CA ARG A 189 11.98 6.18 -25.28
C ARG A 189 11.02 7.17 -24.65
N LEU A 190 10.54 8.12 -25.44
CA LEU A 190 9.32 8.87 -25.12
C LEU A 190 8.10 7.99 -25.42
N PRO A 191 7.15 7.87 -24.51
CA PRO A 191 5.88 7.22 -24.82
C PRO A 191 5.19 7.97 -25.95
N LYS A 192 4.83 7.26 -27.03
CA LYS A 192 4.18 7.86 -28.21
C LYS A 192 2.74 8.33 -27.96
N GLU A 193 2.11 7.80 -26.93
CA GLU A 193 0.75 8.18 -26.52
C GLU A 193 0.73 8.35 -25.00
N ILE A 194 0.09 9.41 -24.53
CA ILE A 194 -0.17 9.64 -23.12
C ILE A 194 -1.50 8.93 -22.80
N PRO A 195 -1.51 7.81 -22.09
CA PRO A 195 -2.74 7.13 -21.73
C PRO A 195 -3.64 8.08 -20.93
N GLN A 196 -4.92 8.14 -21.26
CA GLN A 196 -5.92 8.78 -20.41
C GLN A 196 -6.07 7.94 -19.14
N TYR A 197 -5.95 8.58 -18.01
CA TYR A 197 -6.01 7.99 -16.68
C TYR A 197 -7.42 8.15 -16.12
N ASP A 198 -7.98 7.06 -15.59
CA ASP A 198 -9.22 7.09 -14.83
C ASP A 198 -8.90 7.32 -13.34
N PRO A 199 -9.30 8.46 -12.75
CA PRO A 199 -9.02 8.75 -11.36
C PRO A 199 -9.79 7.88 -10.37
N GLU A 200 -10.82 7.14 -10.80
CA GLU A 200 -11.65 6.30 -9.91
C GLU A 200 -10.96 4.99 -9.50
N GLU A 201 -9.91 4.57 -10.20
CA GLU A 201 -9.18 3.32 -9.93
C GLU A 201 -8.37 3.34 -8.62
N PHE A 202 -8.16 4.51 -7.99
CA PHE A 202 -7.36 4.68 -6.77
C PHE A 202 -8.15 5.16 -5.53
N GLU A 203 -9.44 5.37 -5.65
CA GLU A 203 -10.24 5.93 -4.55
C GLU A 203 -10.64 4.92 -3.47
N ASN A 204 -10.33 3.64 -3.65
CA ASN A 204 -10.78 2.55 -2.79
C ASN A 204 -9.78 2.07 -1.72
N VAL A 205 -8.75 2.85 -1.40
CA VAL A 205 -7.95 2.57 -0.19
C VAL A 205 -8.73 3.03 1.04
N ARG A 206 -9.63 2.19 1.52
CA ARG A 206 -10.28 2.43 2.82
C ARG A 206 -9.22 2.33 3.92
N PRO A 207 -9.11 3.33 4.81
CA PRO A 207 -8.27 3.18 5.98
C PRO A 207 -8.81 2.03 6.83
N ARG A 208 -7.93 1.12 7.16
CA ARG A 208 -8.22 0.02 8.08
C ARG A 208 -8.58 0.61 9.45
N THR A 209 -9.72 0.26 10.00
CA THR A 209 -10.01 0.47 11.42
C THR A 209 -9.22 -0.59 12.21
N THR A 210 -7.97 -0.31 12.45
CA THR A 210 -7.10 -1.15 13.27
C THR A 210 -7.17 -0.64 14.70
N ASP A 211 -8.05 -1.18 15.50
CA ASP A 211 -7.97 -1.17 16.98
C ASP A 211 -9.10 -2.05 17.53
N LEU A 212 -9.04 -3.36 17.23
CA LEU A 212 -9.93 -4.33 17.85
C LEU A 212 -9.08 -5.40 18.55
N GLU A 213 -8.43 -4.99 19.64
CA GLU A 213 -7.89 -5.94 20.61
C GLU A 213 -9.03 -6.47 21.45
N THR A 214 -9.70 -7.55 21.04
CA THR A 214 -10.57 -8.30 21.97
C THR A 214 -10.85 -9.69 21.38
N GLU A 215 -10.57 -10.73 22.16
CA GLU A 215 -11.11 -12.07 21.93
C GLU A 215 -12.64 -12.04 22.04
N GLY A 216 -13.33 -12.52 21.02
CA GLY A 216 -14.78 -12.65 21.01
C GLY A 216 -15.49 -11.76 19.99
N VAL A 217 -16.82 -11.67 20.11
CA VAL A 217 -17.69 -10.86 19.24
C VAL A 217 -17.51 -9.37 19.56
N VAL A 218 -16.86 -8.63 18.66
CA VAL A 218 -16.37 -7.28 18.97
C VAL A 218 -17.40 -6.17 18.67
N GLU A 219 -18.21 -6.31 17.64
CA GLU A 219 -19.22 -5.29 17.30
C GLU A 219 -20.48 -5.95 16.75
N ARG A 220 -21.64 -5.58 17.26
CA ARG A 220 -22.92 -6.11 16.81
C ARG A 220 -23.82 -4.99 16.34
N THR A 221 -24.16 -5.03 15.07
CA THR A 221 -25.09 -4.06 14.48
C THR A 221 -26.32 -4.77 13.92
N ASP A 222 -27.49 -4.39 14.40
CA ASP A 222 -28.79 -4.89 13.92
C ASP A 222 -29.39 -3.86 12.95
N ARG A 223 -29.72 -4.28 11.73
CA ARG A 223 -30.28 -3.43 10.69
C ARG A 223 -31.54 -4.02 10.09
N GLN A 224 -32.51 -3.18 9.79
CA GLN A 224 -33.70 -3.57 9.01
C GLN A 224 -33.40 -3.42 7.52
N THR A 225 -33.59 -4.48 6.74
CA THR A 225 -33.25 -4.51 5.30
C THR A 225 -34.24 -3.75 4.42
N GLY A 226 -35.42 -3.42 4.94
CA GLY A 226 -36.49 -2.79 4.16
C GLY A 226 -37.08 -3.71 3.05
N TYR A 227 -36.72 -4.99 3.00
CA TYR A 227 -37.14 -5.92 1.95
C TYR A 227 -38.67 -6.02 1.82
N TRP A 228 -39.40 -6.00 2.96
CA TRP A 228 -40.86 -6.09 3.01
C TRP A 228 -41.53 -4.72 3.07
N THR A 229 -40.78 -3.63 2.88
CA THR A 229 -41.34 -2.28 2.93
C THR A 229 -42.37 -2.10 1.81
N GLY A 230 -43.59 -1.74 2.17
CA GLY A 230 -44.70 -1.51 1.25
C GLY A 230 -45.62 -2.71 1.03
N VAL A 231 -45.23 -3.96 1.37
CA VAL A 231 -46.10 -5.14 1.23
C VAL A 231 -47.33 -5.00 2.13
N GLY A 232 -47.13 -4.59 3.38
CA GLY A 232 -48.25 -4.31 4.29
C GLY A 232 -49.17 -3.19 3.80
N GLY A 233 -48.62 -2.15 3.17
CA GLY A 233 -49.37 -1.09 2.53
C GLY A 233 -50.25 -1.58 1.36
N LEU A 234 -49.65 -2.36 0.47
CA LEU A 234 -50.39 -2.97 -0.64
C LEU A 234 -51.48 -3.94 -0.16
N ALA A 235 -51.18 -4.72 0.85
CA ALA A 235 -52.14 -5.60 1.48
C ALA A 235 -53.35 -4.85 2.06
N LEU A 236 -53.08 -3.71 2.73
CA LEU A 236 -54.15 -2.86 3.27
C LEU A 236 -54.96 -2.19 2.15
N VAL A 237 -54.31 -1.78 1.04
CA VAL A 237 -55.03 -1.30 -0.16
C VAL A 237 -55.96 -2.37 -0.71
N ALA A 238 -55.45 -3.60 -0.86
CA ALA A 238 -56.25 -4.70 -1.37
C ALA A 238 -57.45 -5.01 -0.49
N ILE A 239 -57.27 -5.05 0.85
CA ILE A 239 -58.38 -5.24 1.79
C ILE A 239 -59.37 -4.05 1.69
N GLY A 240 -58.90 -2.80 1.68
CA GLY A 240 -59.76 -1.63 1.59
C GLY A 240 -60.58 -1.60 0.31
N LEU A 241 -59.95 -1.86 -0.86
CA LEU A 241 -60.63 -1.94 -2.14
C LEU A 241 -61.60 -3.14 -2.20
N GLY A 242 -61.16 -4.30 -1.69
CA GLY A 242 -62.02 -5.50 -1.67
C GLY A 242 -63.26 -5.34 -0.83
N VAL A 243 -63.16 -4.61 0.33
CA VAL A 243 -64.29 -4.26 1.16
C VAL A 243 -65.22 -3.26 0.48
N LEU A 244 -64.66 -2.21 -0.13
CA LEU A 244 -65.44 -1.19 -0.85
C LEU A 244 -66.15 -1.77 -2.09
N SER A 245 -65.48 -2.66 -2.81
CA SER A 245 -66.02 -3.31 -4.03
C SER A 245 -66.85 -4.58 -3.75
N GLN A 246 -66.98 -4.96 -2.47
CA GLN A 246 -67.66 -6.17 -2.01
C GLN A 246 -67.12 -7.46 -2.72
N THR A 247 -65.83 -7.52 -2.99
CA THR A 247 -65.16 -8.64 -3.67
C THR A 247 -64.37 -9.49 -2.68
N PRO A 248 -64.87 -10.66 -2.22
CA PRO A 248 -64.20 -11.48 -1.20
C PRO A 248 -62.81 -11.97 -1.63
N GLY A 249 -62.56 -12.22 -2.92
CA GLY A 249 -61.29 -12.66 -3.46
C GLY A 249 -60.18 -11.61 -3.28
N VAL A 250 -60.50 -10.31 -3.43
CA VAL A 250 -59.52 -9.23 -3.27
C VAL A 250 -59.20 -9.03 -1.77
N VAL A 251 -60.20 -9.17 -0.90
CA VAL A 251 -59.99 -9.17 0.56
C VAL A 251 -59.07 -10.31 0.98
N LEU A 252 -59.30 -11.52 0.47
CA LEU A 252 -58.48 -12.71 0.76
C LEU A 252 -57.01 -12.49 0.32
N ALA A 253 -56.82 -11.95 -0.87
CA ALA A 253 -55.45 -11.60 -1.37
C ALA A 253 -54.75 -10.61 -0.44
N GLY A 254 -55.47 -9.60 0.04
CA GLY A 254 -54.92 -8.64 1.00
C GLY A 254 -54.59 -9.28 2.37
N VAL A 255 -55.43 -10.19 2.86
CA VAL A 255 -55.20 -10.98 4.07
C VAL A 255 -53.94 -11.82 3.98
N ILE A 256 -53.70 -12.46 2.87
CA ILE A 256 -52.44 -13.19 2.60
C ILE A 256 -51.26 -12.23 2.68
N GLY A 257 -51.34 -11.02 2.08
CA GLY A 257 -50.34 -9.99 2.17
C GLY A 257 -50.05 -9.50 3.59
N VAL A 258 -51.08 -9.37 4.43
CA VAL A 258 -50.93 -9.06 5.87
C VAL A 258 -50.21 -10.21 6.59
N GLY A 259 -50.53 -11.46 6.28
CA GLY A 259 -49.80 -12.63 6.80
C GLY A 259 -48.32 -12.59 6.51
N TYR A 260 -47.94 -12.28 5.26
CA TYR A 260 -46.53 -12.11 4.90
C TYR A 260 -45.85 -10.92 5.61
N ALA A 261 -46.53 -9.79 5.70
CA ALA A 261 -46.04 -8.63 6.45
C ALA A 261 -45.86 -8.93 7.95
N GLY A 262 -46.80 -9.67 8.53
CA GLY A 262 -46.75 -10.16 9.91
C GLY A 262 -45.58 -11.09 10.14
N PHE A 263 -45.37 -12.06 9.25
CA PHE A 263 -44.23 -12.97 9.28
C PHE A 263 -42.91 -12.21 9.24
N ALA A 264 -42.78 -11.21 8.35
CA ALA A 264 -41.60 -10.37 8.26
C ALA A 264 -41.28 -9.58 9.52
N HIS A 265 -42.32 -9.11 10.24
CA HIS A 265 -42.15 -8.33 11.47
C HIS A 265 -41.99 -9.18 12.73
N LEU A 266 -42.58 -10.36 12.77
CA LEU A 266 -42.50 -11.28 13.90
C LEU A 266 -41.27 -12.17 13.88
N SER A 267 -40.68 -12.38 12.69
CA SER A 267 -39.45 -13.16 12.53
C SER A 267 -38.29 -12.43 13.21
N ARG A 268 -37.80 -12.97 14.31
CA ARG A 268 -36.62 -12.44 14.99
C ARG A 268 -35.35 -12.99 14.37
N PRO A 269 -34.26 -12.20 14.28
CA PRO A 269 -32.97 -12.73 13.90
C PRO A 269 -32.48 -13.69 14.99
N ALA A 270 -31.89 -14.81 14.57
CA ALA A 270 -31.20 -15.70 15.49
C ALA A 270 -30.05 -14.94 16.20
N VAL A 271 -29.78 -15.31 17.43
CA VAL A 271 -28.58 -14.86 18.16
C VAL A 271 -27.51 -15.92 17.82
N PRO A 272 -26.60 -15.65 16.90
CA PRO A 272 -25.59 -16.62 16.54
C PRO A 272 -24.51 -16.68 17.64
N GLU A 273 -24.19 -17.87 18.05
CA GLU A 273 -22.96 -18.21 18.76
C GLU A 273 -22.13 -19.02 17.76
N ILE A 274 -21.10 -18.39 17.20
CA ILE A 274 -20.29 -18.98 16.13
C ILE A 274 -18.86 -19.06 16.62
N SER A 275 -18.26 -20.23 16.54
CA SER A 275 -16.83 -20.42 16.64
C SER A 275 -16.21 -20.46 15.24
N LEU A 276 -15.03 -19.89 15.13
CA LEU A 276 -14.25 -19.85 13.89
C LEU A 276 -12.84 -20.33 14.19
N GLU A 277 -12.43 -21.39 13.52
CA GLU A 277 -11.09 -21.96 13.61
C GLU A 277 -10.40 -21.87 12.25
N ARG A 278 -9.18 -21.31 12.21
CA ARG A 278 -8.32 -21.29 11.01
C ARG A 278 -7.18 -22.27 11.17
N THR A 279 -6.95 -23.06 10.12
CA THR A 279 -5.77 -23.92 10.01
C THR A 279 -5.00 -23.57 8.75
N LEU A 280 -3.67 -23.51 8.88
CA LEU A 280 -2.74 -23.19 7.80
C LEU A 280 -1.98 -24.46 7.42
N SER A 281 -1.78 -24.68 6.11
CA SER A 281 -0.94 -25.81 5.64
C SER A 281 0.52 -25.68 6.04
N VAL A 282 1.02 -24.43 6.13
CA VAL A 282 2.38 -24.08 6.56
C VAL A 282 2.33 -22.84 7.45
N THR A 283 2.99 -22.86 8.59
CA THR A 283 3.02 -21.74 9.55
C THR A 283 4.16 -20.76 9.33
N ASP A 284 5.32 -21.25 8.83
CA ASP A 284 6.52 -20.45 8.52
C ASP A 284 6.91 -20.59 7.04
N PRO A 285 6.11 -20.05 6.08
CA PRO A 285 6.40 -20.15 4.66
C PRO A 285 7.57 -19.24 4.25
N GLU A 286 8.22 -19.56 3.12
CA GLU A 286 9.09 -18.60 2.44
C GLU A 286 8.27 -17.58 1.64
N PRO A 287 8.76 -16.35 1.43
CA PRO A 287 8.10 -15.39 0.56
C PRO A 287 7.92 -15.95 -0.86
N GLY A 288 6.68 -15.96 -1.34
CA GLY A 288 6.30 -16.55 -2.62
C GLY A 288 5.68 -17.93 -2.54
N ASP A 289 5.76 -18.61 -1.39
CA ASP A 289 5.10 -19.89 -1.19
C ASP A 289 3.57 -19.73 -1.16
N GLU A 290 2.88 -20.75 -1.62
CA GLU A 290 1.43 -20.84 -1.51
C GLU A 290 1.04 -21.51 -0.19
N VAL A 291 0.18 -20.85 0.58
CA VAL A 291 -0.32 -21.32 1.86
C VAL A 291 -1.82 -21.55 1.74
N GLU A 292 -2.25 -22.79 1.91
CA GLU A 292 -3.67 -23.13 1.98
C GLU A 292 -4.22 -22.77 3.38
N VAL A 293 -5.32 -22.02 3.38
CA VAL A 293 -6.05 -21.58 4.58
C VAL A 293 -7.39 -22.30 4.60
N THR A 294 -7.62 -23.09 5.63
CA THR A 294 -8.92 -23.73 5.87
C THR A 294 -9.58 -23.07 7.07
N VAL A 295 -10.77 -22.51 6.84
CA VAL A 295 -11.59 -21.88 7.88
C VAL A 295 -12.78 -22.75 8.17
N THR A 296 -12.91 -23.23 9.40
CA THR A 296 -14.04 -24.01 9.87
C THR A 296 -14.93 -23.14 10.75
N ILE A 297 -16.19 -23.08 10.40
CA ILE A 297 -17.22 -22.26 11.04
C ILE A 297 -18.24 -23.19 11.65
N THR A 298 -18.40 -23.15 12.98
CA THR A 298 -19.36 -24.00 13.71
C THR A 298 -20.45 -23.14 14.33
N ASN A 299 -21.70 -23.59 14.20
CA ASN A 299 -22.83 -22.97 14.86
C ASN A 299 -23.02 -23.58 16.25
N GLU A 300 -22.53 -22.94 17.28
CA GLU A 300 -22.68 -23.36 18.68
C GLU A 300 -24.01 -22.94 19.30
N SER A 301 -24.81 -22.12 18.56
CA SER A 301 -26.11 -21.71 19.04
C SER A 301 -27.15 -22.84 18.91
N GLY A 302 -28.09 -22.91 19.85
CA GLY A 302 -29.22 -23.82 19.78
C GLY A 302 -30.26 -23.50 18.70
N SER A 303 -29.97 -22.60 17.75
CA SER A 303 -30.91 -22.10 16.75
C SER A 303 -30.39 -22.29 15.33
N PHE A 304 -31.33 -22.53 14.39
CA PHE A 304 -31.02 -22.61 12.96
C PHE A 304 -30.67 -21.23 12.39
N LEU A 305 -29.58 -21.14 11.66
CA LEU A 305 -29.11 -19.96 10.94
C LEU A 305 -29.47 -20.11 9.43
N PRO A 306 -30.56 -19.49 8.96
CA PRO A 306 -31.08 -19.75 7.60
C PRO A 306 -30.28 -19.03 6.50
N ASP A 307 -29.63 -17.93 6.78
CA ASP A 307 -28.78 -17.16 5.86
C ASP A 307 -27.58 -16.65 6.65
N LEU A 308 -26.49 -17.41 6.58
CA LEU A 308 -25.21 -17.09 7.19
C LEU A 308 -24.21 -16.76 6.07
N ARG A 309 -23.56 -15.62 6.19
CA ARG A 309 -22.47 -15.21 5.31
C ARG A 309 -21.27 -14.89 6.15
N VAL A 310 -20.15 -15.43 5.78
CA VAL A 310 -18.86 -15.18 6.44
C VAL A 310 -17.87 -14.72 5.40
N VAL A 311 -17.16 -13.65 5.73
CA VAL A 311 -16.03 -13.11 4.97
C VAL A 311 -14.84 -13.16 5.89
N ASP A 312 -13.84 -13.93 5.51
CA ASP A 312 -12.64 -14.07 6.33
C ASP A 312 -11.77 -12.80 6.31
N GLY A 313 -11.09 -12.54 7.40
CA GLY A 313 -10.25 -11.37 7.59
C GLY A 313 -8.86 -11.56 6.99
N VAL A 314 -8.75 -11.78 5.68
CA VAL A 314 -7.45 -11.95 5.02
C VAL A 314 -6.63 -10.67 5.17
N PRO A 315 -5.36 -10.74 5.66
CA PRO A 315 -4.50 -9.57 5.77
C PRO A 315 -4.26 -8.93 4.40
N PRO A 316 -4.32 -7.60 4.26
CA PRO A 316 -4.12 -6.92 2.97
C PRO A 316 -2.72 -7.11 2.38
N GLY A 317 -1.76 -7.58 3.20
CA GLY A 317 -0.42 -7.98 2.75
C GLY A 317 -0.40 -9.32 1.99
N LEU A 318 -1.43 -10.16 2.12
CA LEU A 318 -1.54 -11.46 1.45
C LEU A 318 -2.55 -11.37 0.30
N ALA A 319 -2.26 -12.03 -0.82
CA ALA A 319 -3.20 -12.13 -1.94
C ALA A 319 -3.81 -13.51 -1.99
N VAL A 320 -5.12 -13.58 -2.12
CA VAL A 320 -5.81 -14.83 -2.46
C VAL A 320 -5.56 -15.14 -3.94
N VAL A 321 -4.96 -16.29 -4.23
CA VAL A 321 -4.61 -16.72 -5.59
C VAL A 321 -5.51 -17.83 -6.09
N GLU A 322 -6.08 -18.62 -5.19
CA GLU A 322 -7.02 -19.69 -5.53
C GLU A 322 -8.14 -19.75 -4.49
N GLY A 323 -9.36 -20.02 -4.93
CA GLY A 323 -10.54 -20.02 -4.07
C GLY A 323 -11.09 -18.63 -3.78
N VAL A 324 -11.98 -18.56 -2.78
CA VAL A 324 -12.60 -17.31 -2.31
C VAL A 324 -12.65 -17.32 -0.79
N ALA A 325 -12.24 -16.21 -0.14
CA ALA A 325 -12.22 -16.11 1.32
C ALA A 325 -13.59 -15.72 1.91
N ARG A 326 -14.67 -16.19 1.31
CA ARG A 326 -16.04 -15.93 1.75
C ARG A 326 -16.97 -17.09 1.43
N ILE A 327 -17.96 -17.30 2.28
CA ILE A 327 -18.96 -18.33 2.12
C ILE A 327 -20.35 -17.81 2.48
N GLY A 328 -21.37 -18.29 1.76
CA GLY A 328 -22.79 -18.12 2.10
C GLY A 328 -23.45 -19.46 2.27
N THR A 329 -24.04 -19.72 3.41
CA THR A 329 -24.64 -21.02 3.76
C THR A 329 -25.79 -20.88 4.73
N SER A 330 -26.38 -22.02 5.11
CA SER A 330 -27.29 -22.15 6.25
C SER A 330 -26.76 -23.25 7.17
N LEU A 331 -26.77 -23.02 8.49
CA LEU A 331 -26.27 -23.96 9.47
C LEU A 331 -27.34 -24.33 10.50
N ARG A 332 -27.51 -25.63 10.75
CA ARG A 332 -28.30 -26.12 11.88
C ARG A 332 -27.48 -25.97 13.17
N PRO A 333 -28.14 -26.10 14.34
CA PRO A 333 -27.42 -26.21 15.60
C PRO A 333 -26.35 -27.31 15.54
N GLU A 334 -25.15 -27.02 16.04
CA GLU A 334 -24.01 -27.94 16.12
C GLU A 334 -23.41 -28.38 14.74
N ASP A 335 -23.96 -27.86 13.62
CA ASP A 335 -23.38 -28.10 12.30
C ASP A 335 -22.18 -27.17 12.06
N ALA A 336 -21.21 -27.69 11.30
CA ALA A 336 -20.04 -26.96 10.84
C ALA A 336 -19.94 -26.93 9.31
N VAL A 337 -19.32 -25.89 8.78
CA VAL A 337 -18.96 -25.76 7.38
C VAL A 337 -17.51 -25.27 7.27
N SER A 338 -16.79 -25.80 6.30
CA SER A 338 -15.42 -25.35 6.03
C SER A 338 -15.35 -24.67 4.66
N LEU A 339 -14.53 -23.61 4.60
CA LEU A 339 -14.11 -23.00 3.34
C LEU A 339 -12.59 -23.08 3.25
N THR A 340 -12.08 -23.26 2.02
CA THR A 340 -10.64 -23.35 1.77
C THR A 340 -10.28 -22.39 0.65
N TYR A 341 -9.17 -21.68 0.82
CA TYR A 341 -8.58 -20.80 -0.18
C TYR A 341 -7.07 -20.76 0.00
N THR A 342 -6.35 -20.35 -1.05
CA THR A 342 -4.89 -20.29 -1.06
C THR A 342 -4.42 -18.84 -1.11
N VAL A 343 -3.46 -18.49 -0.27
CA VAL A 343 -2.80 -17.17 -0.28
C VAL A 343 -1.33 -17.31 -0.64
N THR A 344 -0.78 -16.30 -1.33
CA THR A 344 0.67 -16.22 -1.54
C THR A 344 1.31 -15.55 -0.34
N ALA A 345 2.26 -16.25 0.30
CA ALA A 345 3.03 -15.72 1.42
C ALA A 345 3.89 -14.54 0.97
N ARG A 346 3.79 -13.44 1.68
CA ARG A 346 4.63 -12.26 1.51
C ARG A 346 5.48 -12.08 2.76
N ARG A 347 6.71 -11.57 2.59
CA ARG A 347 7.60 -11.28 3.71
C ARG A 347 6.90 -10.46 4.80
N GLY A 348 7.11 -10.81 6.03
CA GLY A 348 6.60 -10.08 7.19
C GLY A 348 5.74 -10.94 8.10
N THR A 349 5.16 -10.28 9.09
CA THR A 349 4.16 -10.85 9.99
C THR A 349 2.79 -10.38 9.52
N HIS A 350 1.90 -11.31 9.27
CA HIS A 350 0.55 -11.06 8.77
C HIS A 350 -0.45 -11.66 9.74
N ASP A 351 -1.08 -10.80 10.52
CA ASP A 351 -2.14 -11.19 11.44
C ASP A 351 -3.48 -11.14 10.70
N PHE A 352 -4.24 -12.22 10.79
CA PHE A 352 -5.58 -12.27 10.22
C PHE A 352 -6.52 -11.38 11.02
N ASP A 353 -7.29 -10.56 10.32
CA ASP A 353 -8.34 -9.76 10.94
C ASP A 353 -9.49 -10.65 11.43
N PRO A 354 -10.32 -10.14 12.34
CA PRO A 354 -11.56 -10.77 12.69
C PRO A 354 -12.47 -11.00 11.47
N ALA A 355 -13.00 -12.21 11.33
CA ALA A 355 -13.92 -12.53 10.25
C ALA A 355 -15.24 -11.76 10.41
N LEU A 356 -15.72 -11.18 9.32
CA LEU A 356 -17.02 -10.52 9.27
C LEU A 356 -18.13 -11.55 9.08
N VAL A 357 -19.04 -11.62 10.02
CA VAL A 357 -20.19 -12.52 9.98
C VAL A 357 -21.47 -11.72 9.82
N LEU A 358 -22.29 -12.13 8.88
CA LEU A 358 -23.58 -11.56 8.59
C LEU A 358 -24.65 -12.65 8.66
N THR A 359 -25.67 -12.44 9.46
CA THR A 359 -26.83 -13.35 9.56
C THR A 359 -28.12 -12.60 9.27
N ARG A 360 -29.05 -13.30 8.60
CA ARG A 360 -30.39 -12.79 8.34
C ARG A 360 -31.43 -13.75 8.93
N ASN A 361 -32.56 -13.20 9.36
CA ASN A 361 -33.69 -14.03 9.72
C ASN A 361 -34.32 -14.68 8.47
N LEU A 362 -35.17 -15.69 8.69
CA LEU A 362 -35.84 -16.44 7.60
C LEU A 362 -36.65 -15.53 6.67
N ALA A 363 -37.23 -14.45 7.20
CA ALA A 363 -37.94 -13.46 6.42
C ALA A 363 -37.03 -12.46 5.68
N ARG A 364 -35.73 -12.47 5.92
CA ARG A 364 -34.75 -11.47 5.43
C ARG A 364 -35.12 -10.02 5.75
N SER A 365 -35.93 -9.81 6.79
CA SER A 365 -36.36 -8.48 7.20
C SER A 365 -35.37 -7.78 8.13
N THR A 366 -34.52 -8.57 8.78
CA THR A 366 -33.48 -8.07 9.69
C THR A 366 -32.15 -8.74 9.36
N GLU A 367 -31.13 -7.93 9.35
CA GLU A 367 -29.74 -8.31 9.13
C GLU A 367 -28.94 -7.96 10.39
N ARG A 368 -28.06 -8.85 10.79
CA ARG A 368 -27.13 -8.68 11.91
C ARG A 368 -25.72 -8.92 11.43
N THR A 369 -24.83 -7.97 11.70
CA THR A 369 -23.41 -8.06 11.42
C THR A 369 -22.62 -8.05 12.71
N PHE A 370 -21.56 -8.84 12.78
CA PHE A 370 -20.61 -8.88 13.89
C PHE A 370 -19.28 -9.45 13.42
N HIS A 371 -18.24 -9.26 14.22
CA HIS A 371 -16.90 -9.78 13.93
C HIS A 371 -16.57 -10.91 14.90
N VAL A 372 -15.92 -11.95 14.39
CA VAL A 372 -15.42 -13.08 15.16
C VAL A 372 -13.92 -13.09 15.08
N ALA A 373 -13.24 -12.90 16.20
CA ALA A 373 -11.79 -12.96 16.28
C ALA A 373 -11.31 -14.42 16.31
N SER A 374 -10.18 -14.66 15.67
CA SER A 374 -9.43 -15.91 15.73
C SER A 374 -7.95 -15.57 15.54
N ASP A 375 -7.14 -15.91 16.54
CA ASP A 375 -5.70 -15.62 16.52
C ASP A 375 -5.00 -16.54 15.53
N THR A 376 -4.71 -15.98 14.36
CA THR A 376 -3.97 -16.70 13.31
C THR A 376 -2.95 -15.74 12.70
N THR A 377 -1.69 -16.14 12.69
CA THR A 377 -0.58 -15.33 12.18
C THR A 377 0.24 -16.15 11.18
N VAL A 378 0.58 -15.55 10.06
CA VAL A 378 1.55 -16.07 9.08
C VAL A 378 2.82 -15.24 9.17
N VAL A 379 3.97 -15.90 9.41
CA VAL A 379 5.27 -15.24 9.49
C VAL A 379 6.17 -15.74 8.37
N ALA A 380 6.29 -14.97 7.30
CA ALA A 380 7.16 -15.28 6.17
C ALA A 380 8.53 -14.59 6.32
N LYS A 381 9.58 -15.39 6.54
CA LYS A 381 10.95 -14.91 6.77
C LYS A 381 11.72 -14.88 5.45
N PRO A 382 12.43 -13.77 5.13
CA PRO A 382 13.21 -13.70 3.91
C PRO A 382 14.34 -14.73 3.91
N THR A 383 14.61 -15.34 2.76
CA THR A 383 15.77 -16.20 2.56
C THR A 383 17.03 -15.36 2.44
N LEU A 384 18.05 -15.69 3.25
CA LEU A 384 19.37 -15.08 3.14
C LEU A 384 20.20 -15.82 2.09
N ARG A 385 19.82 -15.72 0.81
CA ARG A 385 20.60 -16.25 -0.33
C ARG A 385 21.61 -15.19 -0.77
N PRO A 386 22.90 -15.50 -0.85
CA PRO A 386 23.88 -14.52 -1.29
C PRO A 386 23.64 -14.08 -2.73
N LEU A 387 24.13 -12.90 -3.09
CA LEU A 387 24.15 -12.39 -4.45
C LEU A 387 25.17 -13.19 -5.28
N VAL A 388 24.93 -13.27 -6.58
CA VAL A 388 25.90 -13.85 -7.52
C VAL A 388 26.98 -12.82 -7.87
N THR A 389 26.66 -11.54 -7.75
CA THR A 389 27.52 -10.39 -8.11
C THR A 389 28.06 -9.73 -6.84
N ASP A 390 29.34 -9.35 -6.85
CA ASP A 390 29.95 -8.66 -5.72
C ASP A 390 29.31 -7.29 -5.47
N VAL A 391 29.05 -7.00 -4.20
CA VAL A 391 28.53 -5.69 -3.77
C VAL A 391 29.64 -4.64 -3.94
N PRO A 392 29.43 -3.55 -4.71
CA PRO A 392 30.44 -2.53 -4.92
C PRO A 392 30.66 -1.71 -3.63
N LEU A 393 31.64 -2.12 -2.84
CA LEU A 393 32.11 -1.40 -1.68
C LEU A 393 33.22 -0.42 -2.05
N GLN A 394 33.30 0.72 -1.35
CA GLN A 394 34.38 1.68 -1.57
C GLN A 394 35.65 1.22 -0.83
N ALA A 395 36.76 1.08 -1.53
CA ALA A 395 38.04 0.61 -0.97
C ALA A 395 38.54 1.41 0.24
N ALA A 396 38.16 2.70 0.36
CA ALA A 396 38.56 3.58 1.45
C ALA A 396 37.96 3.21 2.83
N ALA A 397 36.97 2.32 2.88
CA ALA A 397 36.27 1.96 4.11
C ALA A 397 36.77 0.66 4.77
N ALA A 398 37.79 0.01 4.21
CA ALA A 398 38.32 -1.23 4.72
C ALA A 398 39.29 -0.97 5.88
N GLY A 399 38.85 -1.22 7.13
CA GLY A 399 39.61 -0.94 8.36
C GLY A 399 40.20 -2.14 9.11
N PHE A 400 39.80 -3.36 8.78
CA PHE A 400 40.21 -4.58 9.52
C PHE A 400 40.64 -5.71 8.60
N ALA A 401 41.44 -6.66 9.12
CA ALA A 401 41.89 -7.83 8.36
C ALA A 401 40.70 -8.69 7.87
N GLY A 402 40.60 -8.94 6.55
CA GLY A 402 39.53 -9.67 5.89
C GLY A 402 39.83 -9.91 4.39
N GLN A 403 38.82 -10.24 3.60
CA GLN A 403 39.02 -10.71 2.22
C GLN A 403 39.13 -9.61 1.14
N LEU A 404 38.97 -8.33 1.46
CA LEU A 404 39.20 -7.24 0.49
C LEU A 404 40.69 -7.04 0.25
N THR A 405 41.14 -7.34 -0.96
CA THR A 405 42.52 -7.14 -1.39
C THR A 405 42.78 -5.66 -1.58
N THR A 406 43.64 -5.05 -0.76
CA THR A 406 44.07 -3.65 -0.95
C THR A 406 45.33 -3.63 -1.82
N ALA A 407 45.55 -2.51 -2.51
CA ALA A 407 46.81 -2.28 -3.26
C ALA A 407 48.03 -2.08 -2.36
N GLU A 408 47.84 -2.03 -1.04
CA GLU A 408 48.88 -1.86 -0.03
C GLU A 408 49.36 -3.23 0.47
N SER A 409 50.68 -3.35 0.69
CA SER A 409 51.25 -4.56 1.24
C SER A 409 51.04 -4.65 2.76
N GLY A 410 50.47 -5.78 3.21
CA GLY A 410 50.07 -6.00 4.60
C GLY A 410 50.21 -7.45 5.07
N GLU A 411 49.37 -7.85 6.03
CA GLU A 411 49.43 -9.16 6.70
C GLU A 411 48.50 -10.24 6.11
N GLY A 412 48.04 -10.08 4.84
CA GLY A 412 47.14 -11.04 4.21
C GLY A 412 47.83 -12.34 3.70
N LEU A 413 47.01 -13.21 3.08
CA LEU A 413 47.44 -14.50 2.52
C LEU A 413 47.68 -14.47 1.00
N GLN A 414 47.14 -13.49 0.29
CA GLN A 414 47.34 -13.36 -1.15
C GLN A 414 48.69 -12.71 -1.49
N PHE A 415 49.48 -13.40 -2.31
CA PHE A 415 50.78 -12.92 -2.77
C PHE A 415 50.64 -11.62 -3.56
N HIS A 416 51.39 -10.60 -3.17
CA HIS A 416 51.44 -9.29 -3.86
C HIS A 416 52.70 -9.17 -4.70
N SER A 417 53.86 -9.21 -4.05
CA SER A 417 55.16 -8.99 -4.71
C SER A 417 56.31 -9.60 -3.94
N VAL A 418 57.48 -9.65 -4.59
CA VAL A 418 58.73 -10.01 -3.95
C VAL A 418 59.66 -8.79 -4.00
N ARG A 419 60.15 -8.36 -2.83
CA ARG A 419 61.14 -7.30 -2.75
C ARG A 419 62.44 -7.79 -2.08
N GLU A 420 63.48 -7.03 -2.18
CA GLU A 420 64.71 -7.28 -1.44
C GLU A 420 64.45 -7.22 0.08
N TYR A 421 65.11 -8.16 0.82
CA TYR A 421 65.03 -8.22 2.26
C TYR A 421 65.57 -6.94 2.92
N ARG A 422 64.85 -6.42 3.87
CA ARG A 422 65.29 -5.29 4.71
C ARG A 422 65.49 -5.77 6.16
N ARG A 423 66.46 -5.14 6.83
CA ARG A 423 66.70 -5.42 8.26
C ARG A 423 65.42 -5.12 9.05
N ASN A 424 64.93 -6.07 9.79
CA ASN A 424 63.66 -6.14 10.55
C ASN A 424 62.44 -6.71 9.81
N ASP A 425 62.57 -7.23 8.59
CA ASP A 425 61.49 -7.98 7.97
C ASP A 425 61.24 -9.28 8.78
N PRO A 426 59.94 -9.68 8.96
CA PRO A 426 59.61 -10.91 9.71
C PRO A 426 60.20 -12.15 9.02
N LEU A 427 60.84 -13.03 9.76
CA LEU A 427 61.49 -14.24 9.25
C LEU A 427 60.55 -15.22 8.56
N ASN A 428 59.25 -15.21 8.92
CA ASN A 428 58.20 -16.01 8.29
C ASN A 428 57.81 -15.54 6.89
N ARG A 429 58.27 -14.35 6.47
CA ARG A 429 58.02 -13.77 5.13
C ARG A 429 59.21 -13.87 4.20
N ILE A 430 60.32 -14.46 4.61
CA ILE A 430 61.48 -14.66 3.79
C ILE A 430 61.18 -15.77 2.77
N ASP A 431 61.48 -15.52 1.51
CA ASP A 431 61.43 -16.53 0.44
C ASP A 431 62.65 -17.44 0.55
N TRP A 432 62.54 -18.46 1.41
CA TRP A 432 63.60 -19.44 1.61
C TRP A 432 63.91 -20.29 0.37
N ASN A 433 62.93 -20.44 -0.55
CA ASN A 433 63.12 -21.15 -1.81
C ASN A 433 64.05 -20.36 -2.76
N ARG A 434 63.89 -19.03 -2.82
CA ARG A 434 64.77 -18.17 -3.60
C ARG A 434 66.14 -18.09 -2.95
N HIS A 435 66.21 -17.97 -1.64
CA HIS A 435 67.48 -17.98 -0.92
C HIS A 435 68.27 -19.28 -1.14
N ALA A 436 67.62 -20.42 -1.13
CA ALA A 436 68.26 -21.71 -1.38
C ALA A 436 68.77 -21.86 -2.83
N ARG A 437 68.21 -21.16 -3.80
CA ARG A 437 68.60 -21.25 -5.22
C ARG A 437 69.62 -20.19 -5.65
N SER A 438 69.50 -18.98 -5.18
CA SER A 438 70.30 -17.82 -5.62
C SER A 438 71.20 -17.24 -4.54
N GLY A 439 71.02 -17.60 -3.25
CA GLY A 439 71.73 -17.00 -2.12
C GLY A 439 71.20 -15.61 -1.74
N GLU A 440 70.23 -15.07 -2.47
CA GLU A 440 69.64 -13.74 -2.21
C GLU A 440 68.49 -13.86 -1.24
N LEU A 441 68.45 -12.94 -0.25
CA LEU A 441 67.31 -12.81 0.68
C LEU A 441 66.26 -11.89 0.05
N ALA A 442 65.06 -12.43 -0.10
CA ALA A 442 63.90 -11.69 -0.56
C ALA A 442 62.72 -11.85 0.44
N THR A 443 61.90 -10.83 0.54
CA THR A 443 60.71 -10.84 1.37
C THR A 443 59.47 -10.92 0.51
N LEU A 444 58.59 -11.87 0.81
CA LEU A 444 57.28 -11.99 0.19
C LEU A 444 56.37 -10.94 0.79
N GLU A 445 55.81 -10.13 -0.06
CA GLU A 445 54.75 -9.18 0.32
C GLU A 445 53.40 -9.76 -0.06
N PHE A 446 52.45 -9.65 0.85
CA PHE A 446 51.09 -10.10 0.68
C PHE A 446 50.16 -8.89 0.64
N HIS A 447 49.07 -8.99 -0.08
CA HIS A 447 47.99 -7.99 0.01
C HIS A 447 47.42 -7.98 1.41
N GLU A 448 47.14 -6.80 1.94
CA GLU A 448 46.42 -6.70 3.18
C GLU A 448 44.94 -7.05 2.95
N GLU A 449 44.48 -8.13 3.57
CA GLU A 449 43.09 -8.54 3.56
C GLU A 449 42.36 -7.82 4.71
N ARG A 450 41.41 -6.95 4.38
CA ARG A 450 40.64 -6.19 5.36
C ARG A 450 39.18 -6.54 5.29
N ALA A 451 38.56 -6.92 6.42
CA ALA A 451 37.12 -7.06 6.50
C ALA A 451 36.45 -5.69 6.50
N ALA A 452 35.48 -5.50 5.64
CA ALA A 452 34.69 -4.28 5.64
C ALA A 452 33.71 -4.27 6.83
N ARG A 453 33.45 -3.07 7.35
CA ARG A 453 32.40 -2.85 8.32
C ARG A 453 31.24 -2.12 7.63
N VAL A 454 30.14 -2.81 7.38
CA VAL A 454 29.04 -2.32 6.55
C VAL A 454 27.78 -2.17 7.39
N LEU A 455 27.12 -1.01 7.27
CA LEU A 455 25.75 -0.81 7.77
C LEU A 455 24.79 -0.74 6.58
N ILE A 456 23.85 -1.65 6.52
CA ILE A 456 22.71 -1.57 5.59
C ILE A 456 21.66 -0.67 6.24
N LEU A 457 21.35 0.46 5.58
CA LEU A 457 20.35 1.42 6.03
C LEU A 457 19.17 1.39 5.07
N ILE A 458 17.99 1.02 5.55
CA ILE A 458 16.77 0.94 4.76
C ILE A 458 15.93 2.20 4.97
N ASP A 459 15.49 2.80 3.87
CA ASP A 459 14.51 3.87 3.86
C ASP A 459 13.10 3.28 3.91
N ALA A 460 12.56 3.18 5.11
CA ALA A 460 11.20 2.70 5.38
C ALA A 460 10.25 3.85 5.80
N ARG A 461 10.54 5.08 5.37
CA ARG A 461 9.65 6.22 5.59
C ARG A 461 8.40 6.07 4.72
N LYS A 462 7.28 6.66 5.16
CA LYS A 462 6.03 6.67 4.38
C LYS A 462 6.24 7.03 2.91
N THR A 463 7.15 7.98 2.62
CA THR A 463 7.50 8.42 1.26
C THR A 463 8.30 7.39 0.45
N ALA A 464 8.72 6.28 1.04
CA ALA A 464 9.41 5.18 0.37
C ALA A 464 8.49 3.99 0.05
N TYR A 465 7.27 3.97 0.60
CA TYR A 465 6.25 2.96 0.27
C TYR A 465 5.58 3.29 -1.06
N LEU A 466 6.33 3.10 -2.14
CA LEU A 466 5.93 3.41 -3.51
C LEU A 466 6.21 2.20 -4.39
N ALA A 467 5.35 1.97 -5.38
CA ALA A 467 5.50 0.92 -6.38
C ALA A 467 5.28 1.48 -7.79
N PRO A 468 5.80 0.82 -8.85
CA PRO A 468 5.56 1.24 -10.24
C PRO A 468 4.12 0.98 -10.68
N GLU A 469 3.45 0.02 -10.03
CA GLU A 469 2.05 -0.37 -10.22
C GLU A 469 1.37 -0.60 -8.87
N PRO A 470 0.05 -0.44 -8.77
CA PRO A 470 -0.67 -0.58 -7.49
C PRO A 470 -0.47 -1.93 -6.80
N ASP A 471 -0.36 -3.01 -7.59
CA ASP A 471 -0.25 -4.38 -7.10
C ASP A 471 1.21 -4.90 -7.05
N ALA A 472 2.18 -4.08 -7.48
CA ALA A 472 3.60 -4.46 -7.48
C ALA A 472 4.22 -4.36 -6.07
N PRO A 473 5.30 -5.12 -5.80
CA PRO A 473 6.06 -4.96 -4.57
C PRO A 473 6.61 -3.54 -4.43
N HIS A 474 6.35 -2.90 -3.29
CA HIS A 474 6.85 -1.54 -3.06
C HIS A 474 8.35 -1.51 -2.74
N ALA A 475 8.95 -0.32 -2.85
CA ALA A 475 10.39 -0.14 -2.69
C ALA A 475 10.92 -0.63 -1.33
N VAL A 476 10.13 -0.56 -0.26
CA VAL A 476 10.56 -1.06 1.06
C VAL A 476 10.68 -2.58 1.05
N ASP A 477 9.73 -3.31 0.46
CA ASP A 477 9.81 -4.78 0.33
C ASP A 477 11.03 -5.20 -0.49
N ARG A 478 11.20 -4.57 -1.66
CA ARG A 478 12.39 -4.79 -2.51
C ARG A 478 13.69 -4.49 -1.76
N SER A 479 13.70 -3.41 -0.98
CA SER A 479 14.87 -3.01 -0.18
C SER A 479 15.18 -3.99 0.94
N VAL A 480 14.17 -4.55 1.60
CA VAL A 480 14.36 -5.56 2.66
C VAL A 480 14.87 -6.89 2.08
N GLU A 481 14.32 -7.31 0.93
CA GLU A 481 14.82 -8.48 0.21
C GLU A 481 16.30 -8.29 -0.21
N ALA A 482 16.60 -7.16 -0.84
CA ALA A 482 17.96 -6.80 -1.23
C ALA A 482 18.91 -6.74 -0.02
N ALA A 483 18.47 -6.17 1.10
CA ALA A 483 19.24 -6.11 2.33
C ALA A 483 19.61 -7.50 2.86
N GLY A 484 18.68 -8.45 2.80
CA GLY A 484 18.94 -9.85 3.17
C GLY A 484 19.99 -10.50 2.28
N ARG A 485 19.90 -10.33 0.97
CA ARG A 485 20.84 -10.90 0.00
C ARG A 485 22.22 -10.25 0.08
N ILE A 486 22.29 -8.92 0.18
CA ILE A 486 23.53 -8.16 0.37
C ILE A 486 24.22 -8.58 1.68
N ALA A 487 23.45 -8.68 2.77
CA ALA A 487 23.99 -9.11 4.06
C ALA A 487 24.55 -10.53 3.99
N ALA A 488 23.85 -11.45 3.31
CA ALA A 488 24.35 -12.81 3.12
C ALA A 488 25.70 -12.84 2.38
N SER A 489 25.80 -12.13 1.26
CA SER A 489 27.06 -12.04 0.49
C SER A 489 28.21 -11.47 1.29
N LEU A 490 27.98 -10.37 2.02
CA LEU A 490 29.02 -9.73 2.82
C LEU A 490 29.46 -10.61 4.02
N LEU A 491 28.50 -11.26 4.69
CA LEU A 491 28.81 -12.19 5.78
C LEU A 491 29.57 -13.42 5.28
N ASP A 492 29.25 -13.94 4.09
CA ASP A 492 29.97 -15.06 3.46
C ASP A 492 31.37 -14.65 2.99
N ALA A 493 31.56 -13.38 2.62
CA ALA A 493 32.87 -12.79 2.34
C ALA A 493 33.70 -12.49 3.60
N GLY A 494 33.16 -12.72 4.81
CA GLY A 494 33.85 -12.48 6.07
C GLY A 494 33.71 -11.05 6.61
N ASP A 495 32.91 -10.22 5.99
CA ASP A 495 32.64 -8.85 6.42
C ASP A 495 31.73 -8.80 7.67
N THR A 496 31.73 -7.65 8.35
CA THR A 496 30.80 -7.39 9.46
C THR A 496 29.64 -6.53 8.97
N VAL A 497 28.41 -7.00 9.17
CA VAL A 497 27.20 -6.36 8.64
C VAL A 497 26.28 -5.92 9.76
N GLY A 498 25.83 -4.68 9.74
CA GLY A 498 24.78 -4.14 10.59
C GLY A 498 23.53 -3.78 9.81
N LEU A 499 22.44 -3.58 10.51
CA LEU A 499 21.14 -3.19 9.93
C LEU A 499 20.56 -2.00 10.70
N ALA A 500 20.00 -1.05 9.95
CA ALA A 500 19.24 0.05 10.52
C ALA A 500 18.12 0.48 9.57
N ALA A 501 17.10 1.16 10.11
CA ALA A 501 16.01 1.71 9.32
C ALA A 501 15.70 3.17 9.68
N LEU A 502 15.20 3.91 8.69
CA LEU A 502 14.50 5.17 8.88
C LEU A 502 13.02 4.89 8.58
N GLY A 503 12.21 4.69 9.59
CA GLY A 503 10.84 4.24 9.42
C GLY A 503 9.90 4.71 10.53
N PRO A 504 8.67 4.26 10.55
CA PRO A 504 7.71 4.60 11.59
C PRO A 504 8.24 4.19 12.97
N VAL A 505 7.95 5.02 13.97
CA VAL A 505 8.24 4.76 15.37
C VAL A 505 7.04 5.22 16.18
N GLU A 506 6.60 4.39 17.08
CA GLU A 506 5.49 4.69 17.97
C GLU A 506 5.79 5.84 18.93
N ARG A 507 4.74 6.45 19.43
CA ARG A 507 4.83 7.43 20.51
C ARG A 507 4.39 6.78 21.81
N ASP A 508 5.05 7.14 22.90
CA ASP A 508 4.61 6.74 24.22
C ASP A 508 3.34 7.48 24.65
N SER A 509 2.80 7.12 25.80
CA SER A 509 1.63 7.78 26.41
C SER A 509 1.82 9.29 26.61
N ASN A 510 3.05 9.79 26.65
CA ASN A 510 3.43 11.20 26.77
C ASN A 510 3.71 11.88 25.41
N HIS A 511 3.30 11.26 24.30
CA HIS A 511 3.54 11.73 22.93
C HIS A 511 5.02 11.85 22.55
N GLN A 512 5.94 11.27 23.32
CA GLN A 512 7.37 11.23 22.99
C GLN A 512 7.67 10.04 22.09
N LEU A 513 8.60 10.23 21.13
CA LEU A 513 9.01 9.17 20.22
C LEU A 513 9.80 8.08 20.95
N ARG A 514 9.37 6.86 20.82
CA ARG A 514 10.11 5.67 21.29
C ARG A 514 11.28 5.36 20.36
N LEU A 515 12.33 6.21 20.39
CA LEU A 515 13.51 6.02 19.53
C LEU A 515 14.25 4.70 19.80
N GLN A 516 14.02 4.07 20.93
CA GLN A 516 14.52 2.73 21.25
C GLN A 516 13.96 1.66 20.32
N ASP A 517 12.75 1.86 19.80
CA ASP A 517 12.08 0.93 18.89
C ASP A 517 12.55 1.12 17.43
N THR A 518 13.52 1.98 17.19
CA THR A 518 14.16 2.09 15.87
C THR A 518 15.01 0.86 15.60
N CYS A 519 14.84 0.24 14.44
CA CYS A 519 15.66 -0.89 14.00
C CYS A 519 17.14 -0.49 14.02
N TRP A 520 17.90 -1.18 14.84
CA TRP A 520 19.34 -1.04 14.95
C TRP A 520 19.99 -2.35 15.35
N LEU A 521 20.79 -2.90 14.45
CA LEU A 521 21.67 -4.03 14.70
C LEU A 521 23.10 -3.58 14.40
N ALA A 522 23.98 -3.63 15.39
CA ALA A 522 25.36 -3.20 15.23
C ALA A 522 26.09 -4.14 14.23
N PRO A 523 27.03 -3.64 13.41
CA PRO A 523 27.83 -4.48 12.54
C PRO A 523 28.58 -5.57 13.30
N SER A 524 28.30 -6.82 12.95
CA SER A 524 28.90 -8.03 13.51
C SER A 524 28.83 -9.17 12.49
N SER A 525 29.35 -10.36 12.83
CA SER A 525 29.36 -11.54 11.99
C SER A 525 29.03 -12.80 12.81
N GLY A 526 28.93 -13.94 12.14
CA GLY A 526 28.68 -15.24 12.74
C GLY A 526 27.24 -15.73 12.66
N PRO A 527 26.99 -17.03 12.97
CA PRO A 527 25.69 -17.67 12.74
C PRO A 527 24.55 -17.06 13.56
N HIS A 528 24.80 -16.71 14.83
CA HIS A 528 23.79 -16.08 15.68
C HIS A 528 23.38 -14.71 15.15
N HIS A 529 24.36 -13.91 14.71
CA HIS A 529 24.11 -12.59 14.11
C HIS A 529 23.29 -12.70 12.82
N ARG A 530 23.60 -13.70 11.96
CA ARG A 530 22.82 -14.00 10.75
C ARG A 530 21.36 -14.31 11.06
N MET A 531 21.10 -15.14 12.08
CA MET A 531 19.73 -15.44 12.52
C MET A 531 19.00 -14.20 13.04
N GLN A 532 19.67 -13.38 13.85
CA GLN A 532 19.12 -12.14 14.38
C GLN A 532 18.77 -11.14 13.26
N LEU A 533 19.66 -11.00 12.28
CA LEU A 533 19.43 -10.14 11.10
C LEU A 533 18.22 -10.63 10.29
N ARG A 534 18.14 -11.96 10.04
CA ARG A 534 16.99 -12.57 9.33
C ARG A 534 15.68 -12.32 10.08
N SER A 535 15.68 -12.48 11.40
CA SER A 535 14.51 -12.22 12.23
C SER A 535 14.07 -10.76 12.16
N LEU A 536 15.00 -9.81 12.31
CA LEU A 536 14.68 -8.39 12.23
C LEU A 536 14.10 -7.99 10.86
N LEU A 537 14.67 -8.50 9.76
CA LEU A 537 14.15 -8.24 8.41
C LEU A 537 12.72 -8.79 8.20
N ALA A 538 12.36 -9.86 8.92
CA ALA A 538 11.04 -10.46 8.87
C ALA A 538 10.01 -9.74 9.74
N THR A 539 10.36 -9.49 11.02
CA THR A 539 9.35 -9.19 12.05
C THR A 539 9.41 -7.77 12.60
N HIS A 540 10.44 -6.96 12.23
CA HIS A 540 10.55 -5.62 12.80
C HIS A 540 9.45 -4.70 12.26
N PRO A 541 8.69 -3.96 13.12
CA PRO A 541 7.55 -3.13 12.70
C PRO A 541 7.88 -2.07 11.65
N GLN A 542 9.12 -1.56 11.62
CA GLN A 542 9.56 -0.59 10.60
C GLN A 542 9.63 -1.19 9.18
N PHE A 543 9.58 -2.50 9.06
CA PHE A 543 9.58 -3.21 7.77
C PHE A 543 8.21 -3.80 7.43
N SER A 544 7.13 -3.25 7.99
CA SER A 544 5.75 -3.64 7.62
C SER A 544 5.58 -3.65 6.10
N THR A 545 4.80 -4.59 5.60
CA THR A 545 4.38 -4.65 4.20
C THR A 545 3.27 -3.64 3.88
N GLU A 546 2.71 -3.00 4.90
CA GLU A 546 1.70 -1.96 4.75
C GLU A 546 2.31 -0.57 4.92
N PRO A 547 1.91 0.40 4.08
CA PRO A 547 2.34 1.78 4.25
C PRO A 547 1.93 2.35 5.61
N PRO A 548 2.85 3.01 6.35
CA PRO A 548 2.53 3.57 7.64
C PRO A 548 1.52 4.73 7.52
N ALA A 549 0.56 4.78 8.44
CA ALA A 549 -0.47 5.83 8.45
C ALA A 549 0.13 7.23 8.72
N THR A 550 1.16 7.33 9.56
CA THR A 550 1.74 8.60 10.01
C THR A 550 3.10 8.89 9.39
N ASP A 551 3.41 10.18 9.27
CA ASP A 551 4.73 10.63 8.83
C ASP A 551 5.81 10.32 9.87
N THR A 552 6.97 9.89 9.38
CA THR A 552 8.10 9.48 10.20
C THR A 552 8.96 10.68 10.61
N GLN A 553 9.32 10.77 11.88
CA GLN A 553 10.31 11.74 12.36
C GLN A 553 11.75 11.27 12.14
N TRP A 554 12.08 10.90 10.91
CA TRP A 554 13.34 10.31 10.49
C TRP A 554 14.60 11.11 10.88
N ARG A 555 14.47 12.45 11.09
CA ARG A 555 15.61 13.29 11.49
C ARG A 555 16.14 12.97 12.88
N ALA A 556 15.26 12.55 13.81
CA ALA A 556 15.65 12.13 15.15
C ALA A 556 16.32 10.75 15.11
N GLN A 557 15.77 9.82 14.34
CA GLN A 557 16.36 8.51 14.11
C GLN A 557 17.74 8.60 13.46
N LEU A 558 17.89 9.42 12.42
CA LEU A 558 19.18 9.63 11.76
C LEU A 558 20.22 10.19 12.74
N ARG A 559 19.82 11.10 13.65
CA ARG A 559 20.74 11.58 14.70
C ARG A 559 21.19 10.49 15.65
N MET A 560 20.29 9.59 16.02
CA MET A 560 20.58 8.43 16.87
C MET A 560 21.53 7.45 16.16
N ILE A 561 21.20 7.05 14.94
CA ILE A 561 22.02 6.14 14.11
C ILE A 561 23.45 6.72 13.98
N ARG A 562 23.58 8.00 13.63
CA ARG A 562 24.86 8.70 13.50
C ARG A 562 25.73 8.72 14.77
N ARG A 563 25.14 8.66 15.96
CA ARG A 563 25.90 8.59 17.22
C ARG A 563 26.47 7.18 17.47
N ARG A 564 25.86 6.15 16.85
CA ARG A 564 26.25 4.74 16.99
C ARG A 564 27.20 4.29 15.87
N LEU A 565 27.32 5.05 14.79
CA LEU A 565 28.21 4.74 13.66
C LEU A 565 29.66 5.01 14.02
N GLY A 566 30.52 4.01 13.77
CA GLY A 566 31.98 4.19 13.77
C GLY A 566 32.45 4.91 12.50
N SER A 567 33.58 5.60 12.56
CA SER A 567 34.14 6.36 11.43
C SER A 567 34.43 5.50 10.21
N GLU A 568 34.81 4.26 10.41
CA GLU A 568 35.20 3.29 9.35
C GLU A 568 34.01 2.49 8.79
N THR A 569 32.78 2.81 9.23
CA THR A 569 31.60 2.07 8.77
C THR A 569 31.14 2.63 7.42
N GLN A 570 31.16 1.74 6.41
CA GLN A 570 30.54 2.00 5.13
C GLN A 570 29.02 1.81 5.21
N ILE A 571 28.28 2.64 4.49
CA ILE A 571 26.83 2.61 4.49
C ILE A 571 26.32 2.21 3.10
N VAL A 572 25.51 1.14 3.05
CA VAL A 572 24.69 0.80 1.89
C VAL A 572 23.28 1.32 2.17
N PHE A 573 22.89 2.39 1.49
CA PHE A 573 21.58 3.03 1.68
C PHE A 573 20.60 2.58 0.60
N LEU A 574 19.54 1.90 1.02
CA LEU A 574 18.46 1.40 0.16
C LEU A 574 17.30 2.41 0.20
N SER A 575 17.05 3.11 -0.92
CA SER A 575 16.00 4.15 -1.00
C SER A 575 15.54 4.37 -2.45
N PRO A 576 14.22 4.52 -2.72
CA PRO A 576 13.72 4.80 -4.08
C PRO A 576 14.08 6.19 -4.60
N LEU A 577 14.65 7.08 -3.78
CA LEU A 577 15.02 8.45 -4.12
C LEU A 577 13.84 9.30 -4.65
N CYS A 578 12.61 9.00 -4.22
CA CYS A 578 11.42 9.71 -4.69
C CYS A 578 11.15 11.03 -3.97
N ASP A 579 11.88 11.34 -2.89
CA ASP A 579 11.73 12.59 -2.13
C ASP A 579 13.07 13.28 -1.79
N GLY A 580 12.99 14.53 -1.34
CA GLY A 580 14.17 15.28 -0.90
C GLY A 580 14.73 14.84 0.46
N GLY A 581 14.02 14.00 1.21
CA GLY A 581 14.46 13.46 2.50
C GLY A 581 15.63 12.50 2.34
N ALA A 582 15.56 11.63 1.33
CA ALA A 582 16.63 10.70 0.97
C ALA A 582 17.94 11.44 0.67
N ILE A 583 17.88 12.47 -0.19
CA ILE A 583 19.05 13.29 -0.51
C ILE A 583 19.66 13.95 0.73
N ARG A 584 18.80 14.50 1.60
CA ARG A 584 19.28 15.12 2.86
C ARG A 584 19.93 14.08 3.80
N THR A 585 19.44 12.86 3.80
CA THR A 585 20.03 11.74 4.56
C THR A 585 21.42 11.44 4.04
N VAL A 586 21.57 11.19 2.75
CA VAL A 586 22.86 10.93 2.10
C VAL A 586 23.85 12.05 2.37
N ARG A 587 23.50 13.32 2.07
CA ARG A 587 24.39 14.48 2.29
C ARG A 587 24.84 14.62 3.74
N ARG A 588 23.99 14.27 4.72
CA ARG A 588 24.36 14.35 6.14
C ARG A 588 25.29 13.24 6.59
N LEU A 589 25.24 12.10 5.94
CA LEU A 589 26.13 10.97 6.22
C LEU A 589 27.49 11.17 5.54
N THR A 590 27.51 11.55 4.26
CA THR A 590 28.76 11.82 3.51
C THR A 590 29.52 13.04 4.05
N ALA A 591 28.83 14.10 4.49
CA ALA A 591 29.47 15.27 5.12
C ALA A 591 30.22 14.94 6.42
N ARG A 592 30.09 13.72 6.96
CA ARG A 592 30.84 13.23 8.13
C ARG A 592 31.94 12.23 7.78
N GLY A 593 32.19 12.05 6.50
CA GLY A 593 33.26 11.19 6.02
C GLY A 593 32.87 9.71 5.88
N HIS A 594 31.58 9.34 6.10
CA HIS A 594 31.17 7.96 5.86
C HIS A 594 31.15 7.67 4.36
N ALA A 595 31.83 6.60 3.95
CA ALA A 595 31.69 6.03 2.63
C ALA A 595 30.25 5.51 2.46
N LEU A 596 29.57 5.91 1.37
CA LEU A 596 28.16 5.61 1.17
C LEU A 596 27.90 5.23 -0.27
N THR A 597 27.23 4.09 -0.47
CA THR A 597 26.67 3.65 -1.75
C THR A 597 25.16 3.64 -1.64
N VAL A 598 24.46 4.18 -2.63
CA VAL A 598 23.00 4.15 -2.70
C VAL A 598 22.57 3.06 -3.69
N ILE A 599 21.67 2.18 -3.26
CA ILE A 599 20.96 1.25 -4.15
C ILE A 599 19.51 1.73 -4.22
N SER A 600 19.06 2.09 -5.42
CA SER A 600 17.79 2.76 -5.61
C SER A 600 16.84 1.90 -6.45
N PRO A 601 15.86 1.21 -5.82
CA PRO A 601 14.80 0.54 -6.56
C PRO A 601 13.96 1.58 -7.32
N ASP A 602 13.76 1.37 -8.62
CA ASP A 602 12.89 2.22 -9.42
C ASP A 602 11.44 1.85 -9.17
N THR A 603 10.69 2.83 -8.72
CA THR A 603 9.24 2.73 -8.44
C THR A 603 8.45 3.65 -9.36
N THR A 604 9.10 4.28 -10.37
CA THR A 604 8.43 5.25 -11.22
C THR A 604 7.78 4.58 -12.42
N ALA A 605 6.60 5.09 -12.78
CA ALA A 605 5.87 4.72 -13.98
C ALA A 605 5.87 5.86 -15.00
N GLU A 606 5.38 5.60 -16.22
CA GLU A 606 5.36 6.57 -17.33
C GLU A 606 3.97 6.75 -17.94
N ARG A 607 2.94 6.18 -17.33
CA ARG A 607 1.59 6.12 -17.89
C ARG A 607 0.90 7.49 -17.94
N THR A 608 1.21 8.38 -17.03
CA THR A 608 0.64 9.74 -16.97
C THR A 608 1.73 10.80 -16.99
N THR A 609 1.38 12.01 -17.42
CA THR A 609 2.30 13.16 -17.44
C THR A 609 2.87 13.46 -16.04
N SER A 610 2.05 13.25 -15.02
CA SER A 610 2.45 13.44 -13.62
C SER A 610 3.49 12.39 -13.18
N GLN A 611 3.32 11.13 -13.60
CA GLN A 611 4.29 10.05 -13.34
C GLN A 611 5.61 10.32 -14.08
N GLN A 612 5.55 10.80 -15.32
CA GLN A 612 6.74 11.22 -16.07
C GLN A 612 7.52 12.31 -15.33
N LEU A 613 6.82 13.32 -14.79
CA LEU A 613 7.45 14.36 -13.97
C LEU A 613 8.07 13.80 -12.68
N ALA A 614 7.41 12.85 -12.03
CA ALA A 614 7.97 12.16 -10.85
C ALA A 614 9.27 11.41 -11.19
N ARG A 615 9.30 10.73 -12.34
CA ARG A 615 10.49 10.06 -12.86
C ARG A 615 11.62 11.04 -13.16
N VAL A 616 11.33 12.16 -13.80
CA VAL A 616 12.32 13.24 -14.00
C VAL A 616 12.86 13.72 -12.66
N GLY A 617 12.00 13.93 -11.67
CA GLY A 617 12.41 14.32 -10.32
C GLY A 617 13.35 13.30 -9.66
N ARG A 618 13.09 12.01 -9.82
CA ARG A 618 13.99 10.94 -9.34
C ARG A 618 15.33 10.96 -10.08
N ARG A 619 15.33 11.14 -11.41
CA ARG A 619 16.55 11.25 -12.23
C ARG A 619 17.43 12.44 -11.81
N ILE A 620 16.83 13.60 -11.57
CA ILE A 620 17.55 14.77 -11.06
C ILE A 620 18.24 14.45 -9.74
N ARG A 621 17.55 13.77 -8.81
CA ARG A 621 18.14 13.40 -7.52
C ARG A 621 19.29 12.42 -7.65
N ARG A 622 19.19 11.42 -8.54
CA ARG A 622 20.29 10.52 -8.86
C ARG A 622 21.49 11.29 -9.41
N PHE A 623 21.27 12.14 -10.39
CA PHE A 623 22.30 12.98 -10.99
C PHE A 623 23.01 13.85 -9.95
N ASP A 624 22.23 14.51 -9.08
CA ASP A 624 22.79 15.37 -8.00
C ASP A 624 23.66 14.58 -7.01
N LEU A 625 23.32 13.32 -6.71
CA LEU A 625 24.14 12.45 -5.86
C LEU A 625 25.41 11.97 -6.57
N GLN A 626 25.30 11.52 -7.81
CA GLN A 626 26.44 11.08 -8.60
C GLN A 626 27.44 12.22 -8.83
N ARG A 627 26.96 13.44 -9.12
CA ARG A 627 27.79 14.64 -9.23
C ARG A 627 28.46 15.03 -7.90
N ALA A 628 27.86 14.68 -6.77
CA ALA A 628 28.45 14.85 -5.45
C ALA A 628 29.45 13.73 -5.08
N GLY A 629 29.78 12.82 -6.00
CA GLY A 629 30.72 11.71 -5.78
C GLY A 629 30.12 10.51 -5.03
N VAL A 630 28.78 10.43 -4.89
CA VAL A 630 28.11 9.30 -4.26
C VAL A 630 27.73 8.27 -5.33
N PRO A 631 28.21 7.03 -5.25
CA PRO A 631 27.79 5.94 -6.13
C PRO A 631 26.29 5.66 -5.96
N VAL A 632 25.56 5.63 -7.08
CA VAL A 632 24.13 5.32 -7.09
C VAL A 632 23.88 4.20 -8.09
N ILE A 633 23.48 3.04 -7.59
CA ILE A 633 23.04 1.89 -8.36
C ILE A 633 21.55 2.04 -8.63
N ASP A 634 21.20 2.20 -9.90
CA ASP A 634 19.81 2.21 -10.34
C ASP A 634 19.32 0.78 -10.53
N TRP A 635 18.23 0.44 -9.84
CA TRP A 635 17.66 -0.90 -9.89
C TRP A 635 16.23 -0.84 -10.47
N PRO A 636 16.07 -1.08 -11.79
CA PRO A 636 14.78 -1.10 -12.46
C PRO A 636 13.76 -2.03 -11.83
N ALA A 637 12.47 -1.78 -12.10
CA ALA A 637 11.38 -2.55 -11.51
C ALA A 637 11.41 -4.03 -11.95
N ASP A 638 11.73 -4.26 -13.22
CA ASP A 638 11.69 -5.57 -13.86
C ASP A 638 12.99 -6.40 -13.62
N ASP A 639 14.04 -5.77 -13.06
CA ASP A 639 15.32 -6.44 -12.83
C ASP A 639 15.38 -7.08 -11.43
N THR A 640 16.15 -8.15 -11.34
CA THR A 640 16.65 -8.66 -10.06
C THR A 640 17.72 -7.73 -9.48
N ILE A 641 17.99 -7.83 -8.18
CA ILE A 641 19.06 -7.04 -7.55
C ILE A 641 20.45 -7.37 -8.14
N ASP A 642 20.70 -8.64 -8.51
CA ASP A 642 21.94 -9.07 -9.16
C ASP A 642 22.15 -8.37 -10.50
N GLU A 643 21.13 -8.30 -11.34
CA GLU A 643 21.19 -7.61 -12.63
C GLU A 643 21.43 -6.11 -12.46
N GLY A 644 20.77 -5.49 -11.46
CA GLY A 644 20.98 -4.07 -11.13
C GLY A 644 22.43 -3.78 -10.73
N ILE A 645 23.01 -4.60 -9.87
CA ILE A 645 24.42 -4.47 -9.44
C ILE A 645 25.38 -4.78 -10.59
N ALA A 646 25.15 -5.86 -11.34
CA ALA A 646 26.00 -6.25 -12.48
C ALA A 646 26.07 -5.14 -13.54
N ARG A 647 24.92 -4.50 -13.84
CA ARG A 647 24.87 -3.38 -14.78
C ARG A 647 25.65 -2.17 -14.28
N ALA A 648 25.58 -1.86 -12.99
CA ALA A 648 26.33 -0.76 -12.39
C ALA A 648 27.85 -1.02 -12.45
N ASN A 649 28.29 -2.25 -12.18
CA ASN A 649 29.69 -2.66 -12.25
C ASN A 649 30.22 -2.60 -13.69
N ALA A 650 29.43 -3.01 -14.70
CA ALA A 650 29.79 -2.92 -16.12
C ALA A 650 29.87 -1.46 -16.63
N GLY A 651 29.05 -0.56 -16.07
CA GLY A 651 29.04 0.87 -16.44
C GLY A 651 30.13 1.70 -15.76
N GLY A 652 30.67 1.26 -14.63
CA GLY A 652 31.73 1.95 -13.88
C GLY A 652 33.16 1.79 -14.46
N GLY A 653 33.33 0.96 -15.46
CA GLY A 653 34.62 0.72 -16.13
C GLY A 653 34.93 1.65 -17.31
N ARG A 654 34.20 2.77 -17.48
CA ARG A 654 34.46 3.77 -18.56
C ARG A 654 34.84 5.12 -18.00
#